data_dd00ff90c5d2902db0b35b733198d3fe
#
_entry.id   dd00ff90c5d2902db0b35b733198d3fe
#
_cell.length_a   1.000
_cell.length_b   1.000
_cell.length_c   1.000
_cell.angle_alpha   90.00
_cell.angle_beta   90.00
_cell.angle_gamma   90.00
#
_symmetry.space_group_name_H-M   'P 1'
#
loop_
_entity.id
_entity.type
_entity.pdbx_description
1 polymer ?
#
loop_
_entity_poly.entity_id
_entity_poly.type
_entity_poly.pdbx_seq_one_letter_code
_entity_poly.pdbx_strand_id
1 'polypeptide(L)'
;MVPTKGAAQSGADLNISEDGTVFISGAKKPLEEYELSAISSLDKITAVRIDLLKDARLPHNGPSRIHNMVLNELILNSFGDAAEKGSAKRGRFVRLELPGKHKLLHIAEVQAFVGDVNVALKGKATQSSTDYGGDAKLAIDGNVDGNYNSKSVTHTANSDEEPWLEIDLGKEYDLTKIAVWNRTDNKLYARLDGFRLQVLDEERVILWEKTYEKAPQREAIESLDGATTARFTNATASYEQNNFTVDEAIDGKQGQESGWAIAGGQGRNHYAIFELKDPLPGGVLNFRLVQNYPNHAIGKFRLSVTNAKNPALAFSQSLTSILDKPTEKRSPQEQKQLLDYFVKQGPATQRIREQVASLRNQLNQIKPSATVPMLKEVVEANRRESFIHLRGSYLSKGPIVRAGFPSALAPKLKNIDTPNRLDLAKWLIQDDNPLTPRVTANRFWEKIFGIGLVATSEEFGAQGELPSHPKLLDWLATEIVAMDWDVKAFLKLLVTSDTYRQNSHVTDKMAAMDPNNRLLARGPRLRLSAEMVRDQALAVAGLLSSKMYGHPVKPPQPNMGLKAAFGSGIDWKTSKGEDRYRRGIYTTWRRSNPYPSMATFDAPNREVCSVRRDRTNTPLQALVTLNDPVYVEAAQSLARAMKTRGNSPAEQLEKGFEICLSRNPSKEELDRLVALYEEVRSDYSKDLELARKMATDPIGPAPKDSNLADLAALTVAGNIMLNLDEMMMKR
;
A
#
# COMPACT_ATOMS: atom_id res chain seq x y z
N MET A 1 -15.72 11.15 -44.10
CA MET A 1 -16.12 9.88 -44.74
C MET A 1 -17.63 9.77 -44.76
N VAL A 2 -18.19 9.15 -45.77
CA VAL A 2 -19.63 8.80 -45.82
C VAL A 2 -19.73 7.29 -45.46
N PRO A 3 -20.35 6.94 -44.33
CA PRO A 3 -20.58 5.53 -44.03
C PRO A 3 -21.46 4.90 -45.10
N THR A 4 -21.11 3.70 -45.57
CA THR A 4 -21.83 2.95 -46.60
C THR A 4 -22.90 2.07 -45.98
N LYS A 5 -22.78 1.71 -44.70
CA LYS A 5 -23.67 0.91 -43.90
C LYS A 5 -23.61 1.26 -42.46
N GLY A 6 -24.69 1.19 -41.73
CA GLY A 6 -24.74 1.38 -40.28
C GLY A 6 -25.87 0.58 -39.62
N ALA A 7 -25.63 0.16 -38.37
CA ALA A 7 -26.60 -0.54 -37.53
C ALA A 7 -26.50 -0.03 -36.08
N ALA A 8 -27.61 -0.07 -35.34
CA ALA A 8 -27.68 0.21 -33.92
C ALA A 8 -28.17 -1.04 -33.18
N GLN A 9 -27.55 -1.35 -32.03
CA GLN A 9 -27.93 -2.48 -31.18
C GLN A 9 -29.39 -2.39 -30.69
N SER A 10 -29.87 -1.16 -30.48
CA SER A 10 -31.27 -0.91 -30.09
C SER A 10 -32.29 -1.22 -31.20
N GLY A 11 -31.86 -1.32 -32.45
CA GLY A 11 -32.69 -1.28 -33.63
C GLY A 11 -33.11 0.14 -34.04
N ALA A 12 -32.38 1.16 -33.60
CA ALA A 12 -32.57 2.55 -34.04
C ALA A 12 -32.12 2.73 -35.50
N ASP A 13 -32.71 3.71 -36.19
CA ASP A 13 -32.38 4.05 -37.56
C ASP A 13 -31.18 5.01 -37.62
N LEU A 14 -30.15 4.65 -38.36
CA LEU A 14 -29.00 5.49 -38.67
C LEU A 14 -29.27 6.20 -40.02
N ASN A 15 -29.67 7.46 -39.96
CA ASN A 15 -29.93 8.27 -41.15
C ASN A 15 -28.60 8.94 -41.59
N ILE A 16 -27.96 8.43 -42.63
CA ILE A 16 -26.70 8.87 -43.16
C ILE A 16 -26.93 9.88 -44.28
N SER A 17 -26.39 11.10 -44.13
CA SER A 17 -26.47 12.15 -45.13
C SER A 17 -25.25 12.12 -46.09
N GLU A 18 -25.37 12.76 -47.25
CA GLU A 18 -24.32 12.82 -48.26
C GLU A 18 -23.01 13.42 -47.78
N ASP A 19 -23.04 14.30 -46.77
CA ASP A 19 -21.86 14.88 -46.12
C ASP A 19 -21.24 13.97 -45.08
N GLY A 20 -21.73 12.74 -44.90
CA GLY A 20 -21.28 11.76 -43.91
C GLY A 20 -21.80 11.99 -42.50
N THR A 21 -22.73 12.93 -42.31
CA THR A 21 -23.41 13.12 -41.01
C THR A 21 -24.39 11.99 -40.75
N VAL A 22 -24.33 11.41 -39.57
CA VAL A 22 -25.19 10.35 -39.08
C VAL A 22 -26.16 10.91 -38.04
N PHE A 23 -27.46 10.84 -38.29
CA PHE A 23 -28.50 11.23 -37.35
C PHE A 23 -29.27 9.98 -36.88
N ILE A 24 -29.41 9.82 -35.57
CA ILE A 24 -30.03 8.62 -34.99
C ILE A 24 -31.47 8.92 -34.59
N SER A 25 -32.40 8.10 -35.13
CA SER A 25 -33.84 8.20 -34.83
C SER A 25 -34.41 6.84 -34.38
N GLY A 26 -35.71 6.80 -34.06
CA GLY A 26 -36.40 5.55 -33.73
C GLY A 26 -36.13 5.00 -32.32
N ALA A 27 -35.93 3.71 -32.19
CA ALA A 27 -35.86 3.00 -30.92
C ALA A 27 -34.83 3.56 -29.97
N LYS A 28 -35.12 3.57 -28.63
CA LYS A 28 -34.21 3.98 -27.56
C LYS A 28 -34.12 2.85 -26.55
N LYS A 29 -32.92 2.36 -26.28
CA LYS A 29 -32.65 1.41 -25.21
C LYS A 29 -31.66 2.05 -24.21
N PRO A 30 -31.59 1.57 -22.97
CA PRO A 30 -30.66 2.10 -21.98
C PRO A 30 -29.20 2.01 -22.40
N LEU A 31 -28.79 0.91 -23.03
CA LEU A 31 -27.44 0.70 -23.57
C LEU A 31 -27.51 0.74 -25.09
N GLU A 32 -26.45 1.28 -25.70
CA GLU A 32 -26.43 1.46 -27.16
C GLU A 32 -25.03 1.18 -27.72
N GLU A 33 -25.01 0.62 -28.92
CA GLU A 33 -23.81 0.45 -29.72
C GLU A 33 -24.12 0.76 -31.18
N TYR A 34 -23.24 1.55 -31.80
CA TYR A 34 -23.36 1.83 -33.25
C TYR A 34 -22.21 1.18 -34.00
N GLU A 35 -22.54 0.38 -34.99
CA GLU A 35 -21.63 -0.17 -35.97
C GLU A 35 -21.77 0.58 -37.30
N LEU A 36 -20.65 1.02 -37.88
CA LEU A 36 -20.62 1.74 -39.15
C LEU A 36 -19.47 1.23 -40.02
N SER A 37 -19.77 0.96 -41.27
CA SER A 37 -18.76 0.65 -42.29
C SER A 37 -18.58 1.85 -43.22
N ALA A 38 -17.35 2.19 -43.55
CA ALA A 38 -17.01 3.26 -44.48
C ALA A 38 -15.79 2.85 -45.33
N ILE A 39 -15.61 3.48 -46.47
CA ILE A 39 -14.44 3.28 -47.32
C ILE A 39 -13.57 4.53 -47.27
N SER A 40 -12.29 4.35 -47.01
CA SER A 40 -11.29 5.41 -47.03
C SER A 40 -10.41 5.28 -48.29
N SER A 41 -10.22 6.39 -48.97
CA SER A 41 -9.30 6.48 -50.10
C SER A 41 -7.85 6.80 -49.69
N LEU A 42 -7.56 6.90 -48.41
CA LEU A 42 -6.21 7.13 -47.89
C LEU A 42 -5.45 5.80 -47.85
N ASP A 43 -4.18 5.81 -48.24
CA ASP A 43 -3.30 4.63 -48.20
C ASP A 43 -3.11 4.11 -46.76
N LYS A 44 -3.08 5.04 -45.82
CA LYS A 44 -2.95 4.75 -44.38
C LYS A 44 -3.73 5.73 -43.53
N ILE A 45 -4.13 5.27 -42.35
CA ILE A 45 -4.85 6.05 -41.33
C ILE A 45 -3.93 6.23 -40.13
N THR A 46 -3.81 7.46 -39.63
CA THR A 46 -3.01 7.81 -38.45
C THR A 46 -3.89 8.30 -37.31
N ALA A 47 -5.11 8.77 -37.58
CA ALA A 47 -6.07 9.12 -36.55
C ALA A 47 -7.51 9.10 -37.06
N VAL A 48 -8.41 9.00 -36.10
CA VAL A 48 -9.87 9.10 -36.26
C VAL A 48 -10.35 10.36 -35.56
N ARG A 49 -11.29 11.10 -36.17
CA ARG A 49 -12.01 12.19 -35.53
C ARG A 49 -13.50 11.89 -35.51
N ILE A 50 -14.11 12.12 -34.38
CA ILE A 50 -15.55 12.10 -34.17
C ILE A 50 -16.02 13.52 -33.94
N ASP A 51 -16.86 14.07 -34.82
CA ASP A 51 -17.55 15.32 -34.59
C ASP A 51 -18.94 15.03 -34.01
N LEU A 52 -19.24 15.55 -32.84
CA LEU A 52 -20.54 15.57 -32.21
C LEU A 52 -21.29 16.82 -32.65
N LEU A 53 -22.41 16.66 -33.30
CA LEU A 53 -23.09 17.77 -33.96
C LEU A 53 -24.40 18.14 -33.23
N LYS A 54 -24.61 19.45 -32.97
CA LYS A 54 -25.88 19.94 -32.44
C LYS A 54 -27.01 19.76 -33.45
N ASP A 55 -28.22 19.51 -32.95
CA ASP A 55 -29.44 19.43 -33.78
C ASP A 55 -30.65 19.81 -32.94
N ALA A 56 -31.50 20.71 -33.43
CA ALA A 56 -32.67 21.20 -32.71
C ALA A 56 -33.76 20.09 -32.48
N ARG A 57 -33.67 18.98 -33.18
CA ARG A 57 -34.54 17.80 -33.00
C ARG A 57 -34.15 16.94 -31.80
N LEU A 58 -32.95 17.15 -31.27
CA LEU A 58 -32.41 16.42 -30.09
C LEU A 58 -32.65 17.24 -28.82
N PRO A 59 -32.76 16.57 -27.66
CA PRO A 59 -32.85 17.23 -26.35
C PRO A 59 -31.69 18.21 -26.13
N HIS A 60 -32.00 19.38 -25.56
CA HIS A 60 -31.02 20.46 -25.31
C HIS A 60 -30.22 20.90 -26.56
N ASN A 61 -30.82 20.77 -27.77
CA ASN A 61 -30.19 20.99 -29.08
C ASN A 61 -29.01 20.01 -29.39
N GLY A 62 -29.00 18.80 -28.80
CA GLY A 62 -28.03 17.78 -29.07
C GLY A 62 -26.65 17.99 -28.39
N PRO A 63 -25.66 17.17 -28.73
CA PRO A 63 -25.65 16.04 -29.71
C PRO A 63 -26.17 14.71 -29.18
N SER A 64 -26.69 14.65 -27.95
CA SER A 64 -27.17 13.43 -27.30
C SER A 64 -28.64 13.12 -27.63
N ARG A 65 -29.01 11.83 -27.57
CA ARG A 65 -30.40 11.38 -27.77
C ARG A 65 -31.31 11.61 -26.56
N ILE A 66 -30.75 11.79 -25.36
CA ILE A 66 -31.56 11.96 -24.13
C ILE A 66 -31.09 13.18 -23.33
N HIS A 67 -30.03 13.10 -22.56
CA HIS A 67 -29.52 14.20 -21.72
C HIS A 67 -28.08 14.57 -21.99
N ASN A 68 -27.20 13.61 -21.85
CA ASN A 68 -25.76 13.70 -22.08
C ASN A 68 -25.38 12.54 -23.00
N MET A 69 -24.14 12.49 -23.44
CA MET A 69 -23.60 11.33 -24.13
C MET A 69 -22.38 10.82 -23.36
N VAL A 70 -22.16 9.53 -23.40
CA VAL A 70 -20.95 8.86 -22.94
C VAL A 70 -20.51 7.87 -24.01
N LEU A 71 -19.33 8.08 -24.57
CA LEU A 71 -18.66 7.11 -25.43
C LEU A 71 -17.68 6.32 -24.54
N ASN A 72 -18.04 5.08 -24.23
CA ASN A 72 -17.24 4.21 -23.37
C ASN A 72 -16.03 3.65 -24.10
N GLU A 73 -16.17 3.27 -25.39
CA GLU A 73 -15.07 2.74 -26.17
C GLU A 73 -15.27 2.99 -27.67
N LEU A 74 -14.21 3.39 -28.35
CA LEU A 74 -14.10 3.47 -29.80
C LEU A 74 -13.25 2.30 -30.31
N ILE A 75 -13.84 1.44 -31.15
CA ILE A 75 -13.14 0.34 -31.77
C ILE A 75 -13.12 0.59 -33.28
N LEU A 76 -11.96 0.46 -33.91
CA LEU A 76 -11.77 0.57 -35.36
C LEU A 76 -11.06 -0.66 -35.89
N ASN A 77 -11.64 -1.28 -36.91
CA ASN A 77 -11.02 -2.34 -37.70
C ASN A 77 -10.81 -1.87 -39.15
N SER A 78 -9.65 -2.19 -39.73
CA SER A 78 -9.35 -1.96 -41.15
C SER A 78 -9.14 -3.29 -41.86
N PHE A 79 -9.74 -3.44 -43.06
CA PHE A 79 -9.58 -4.59 -43.92
C PHE A 79 -8.67 -4.28 -45.13
N GLY A 80 -8.08 -3.09 -45.21
CA GLY A 80 -7.22 -2.65 -46.34
C GLY A 80 -8.01 -2.53 -47.65
N ASP A 81 -7.25 -2.44 -48.77
CA ASP A 81 -7.82 -2.42 -50.13
C ASP A 81 -8.27 -3.81 -50.62
N ALA A 82 -8.03 -4.83 -49.84
CA ALA A 82 -8.44 -6.18 -50.20
C ALA A 82 -9.97 -6.33 -50.13
N ALA A 83 -10.59 -6.03 -51.24
CA ALA A 83 -11.86 -6.66 -51.64
C ALA A 83 -11.71 -8.19 -51.83
N GLU A 84 -10.54 -8.75 -51.66
CA GLU A 84 -10.35 -10.16 -51.33
C GLU A 84 -10.77 -10.33 -49.88
N LYS A 85 -11.99 -10.86 -49.70
CA LYS A 85 -12.39 -11.56 -48.48
C LYS A 85 -11.17 -12.37 -48.04
N GLY A 86 -10.41 -11.88 -47.04
CA GLY A 86 -9.48 -12.72 -46.32
C GLY A 86 -10.31 -13.93 -45.92
N SER A 87 -9.96 -15.11 -46.44
CA SER A 87 -10.80 -16.27 -46.28
C SER A 87 -10.96 -16.52 -44.80
N ALA A 88 -12.17 -16.27 -44.30
CA ALA A 88 -12.60 -16.72 -43.01
C ALA A 88 -12.03 -18.12 -42.81
N LYS A 89 -11.45 -18.41 -41.65
CA LYS A 89 -10.82 -19.73 -41.43
C LYS A 89 -11.95 -20.74 -41.24
N ARG A 90 -12.12 -21.60 -42.23
CA ARG A 90 -13.14 -22.64 -42.19
C ARG A 90 -12.71 -23.73 -41.23
N GLY A 91 -13.31 -23.79 -40.04
CA GLY A 91 -12.92 -24.69 -38.98
C GLY A 91 -14.08 -25.27 -38.20
N ARG A 92 -13.89 -26.44 -37.61
CA ARG A 92 -14.86 -27.16 -36.78
C ARG A 92 -14.51 -27.09 -35.30
N PHE A 93 -13.20 -27.13 -34.96
CA PHE A 93 -12.78 -27.13 -33.55
C PHE A 93 -12.05 -25.84 -33.22
N VAL A 94 -12.36 -25.30 -32.04
CA VAL A 94 -11.58 -24.24 -31.39
C VAL A 94 -10.92 -24.84 -30.15
N ARG A 95 -9.58 -24.83 -30.10
CA ARG A 95 -8.80 -25.49 -29.05
C ARG A 95 -7.86 -24.52 -28.36
N LEU A 96 -7.83 -24.59 -27.06
CA LEU A 96 -6.87 -23.91 -26.21
C LEU A 96 -5.97 -24.95 -25.56
N GLU A 97 -4.67 -24.77 -25.63
CA GLU A 97 -3.67 -25.59 -24.99
C GLU A 97 -2.79 -24.75 -24.08
N LEU A 98 -2.40 -25.28 -22.95
CA LEU A 98 -1.47 -24.63 -22.02
C LEU A 98 -0.25 -25.55 -21.80
N PRO A 99 0.76 -25.54 -22.68
CA PRO A 99 1.88 -26.44 -22.63
C PRO A 99 2.68 -26.34 -21.32
N GLY A 100 3.06 -27.48 -20.75
CA GLY A 100 3.91 -27.59 -19.56
C GLY A 100 3.26 -28.29 -18.38
N LYS A 101 4.10 -28.92 -17.56
CA LYS A 101 3.66 -29.74 -16.41
C LYS A 101 3.14 -28.87 -15.25
N HIS A 102 2.16 -29.39 -14.53
CA HIS A 102 1.56 -28.77 -13.33
C HIS A 102 0.97 -27.39 -13.57
N LYS A 103 0.44 -27.16 -14.76
CA LYS A 103 -0.30 -25.94 -15.10
C LYS A 103 -1.79 -26.14 -14.94
N LEU A 104 -2.50 -25.06 -14.65
CA LEU A 104 -3.94 -25.04 -14.47
C LEU A 104 -4.56 -24.18 -15.56
N LEU A 105 -5.32 -24.77 -16.47
CA LEU A 105 -6.09 -24.08 -17.48
C LEU A 105 -7.48 -23.77 -16.93
N HIS A 106 -7.85 -22.48 -16.95
CA HIS A 106 -9.17 -22.01 -16.53
C HIS A 106 -9.61 -20.85 -17.40
N ILE A 107 -10.78 -20.98 -17.97
CA ILE A 107 -11.38 -20.07 -18.95
C ILE A 107 -12.78 -19.72 -18.47
N ALA A 108 -13.17 -18.45 -18.58
CA ALA A 108 -14.53 -18.03 -18.32
C ALA A 108 -15.43 -18.33 -19.52
N GLU A 109 -15.00 -17.92 -20.73
CA GLU A 109 -15.80 -18.13 -21.93
C GLU A 109 -14.90 -18.20 -23.18
N VAL A 110 -15.30 -19.01 -24.16
CA VAL A 110 -14.73 -19.01 -25.50
C VAL A 110 -15.88 -18.81 -26.50
N GLN A 111 -15.76 -17.78 -27.31
CA GLN A 111 -16.73 -17.42 -28.34
C GLN A 111 -16.11 -17.58 -29.71
N ALA A 112 -16.84 -18.20 -30.65
CA ALA A 112 -16.46 -18.36 -32.03
C ALA A 112 -17.56 -17.76 -32.92
N PHE A 113 -17.17 -16.80 -33.76
CA PHE A 113 -18.14 -16.01 -34.53
C PHE A 113 -18.10 -16.27 -36.01
N VAL A 114 -19.32 -16.32 -36.61
CA VAL A 114 -19.59 -16.20 -38.05
C VAL A 114 -20.33 -14.89 -38.25
N GLY A 115 -19.64 -13.84 -38.69
CA GLY A 115 -20.16 -12.49 -38.58
C GLY A 115 -20.38 -12.13 -37.10
N ASP A 116 -21.63 -11.79 -36.73
CA ASP A 116 -22.00 -11.44 -35.36
C ASP A 116 -22.57 -12.58 -34.55
N VAL A 117 -22.70 -13.78 -35.13
CA VAL A 117 -23.30 -14.93 -34.47
C VAL A 117 -22.29 -15.78 -33.76
N ASN A 118 -22.33 -15.85 -32.43
CA ASN A 118 -21.51 -16.77 -31.65
C ASN A 118 -22.02 -18.21 -31.83
N VAL A 119 -21.32 -19.00 -32.64
CA VAL A 119 -21.66 -20.39 -32.93
C VAL A 119 -21.21 -21.38 -31.86
N ALA A 120 -20.28 -20.95 -30.98
CA ALA A 120 -19.78 -21.77 -29.86
C ALA A 120 -20.87 -22.14 -28.84
N LEU A 121 -21.90 -21.27 -28.66
CA LEU A 121 -23.02 -21.52 -27.75
C LEU A 121 -23.82 -22.78 -28.11
N LYS A 122 -23.73 -23.29 -29.35
CA LYS A 122 -24.38 -24.52 -29.81
C LYS A 122 -23.42 -25.69 -29.89
N GLY A 123 -22.19 -25.47 -29.56
CA GLY A 123 -21.11 -26.46 -29.60
C GLY A 123 -21.09 -27.37 -28.39
N LYS A 124 -20.08 -28.23 -28.34
CA LYS A 124 -19.80 -29.12 -27.21
C LYS A 124 -18.36 -28.86 -26.73
N ALA A 125 -18.23 -28.42 -25.49
CA ALA A 125 -16.91 -28.22 -24.86
C ALA A 125 -16.43 -29.50 -24.13
N THR A 126 -15.15 -29.80 -24.26
CA THR A 126 -14.44 -30.85 -23.53
C THR A 126 -13.09 -30.32 -23.05
N GLN A 127 -12.56 -30.92 -22.00
CA GLN A 127 -11.25 -30.53 -21.47
C GLN A 127 -10.47 -31.74 -20.97
N SER A 128 -9.16 -31.60 -20.83
CA SER A 128 -8.24 -32.69 -20.48
C SER A 128 -8.57 -33.33 -19.12
N SER A 129 -9.01 -32.56 -18.17
CA SER A 129 -9.47 -33.00 -16.84
C SER A 129 -10.43 -31.96 -16.24
N THR A 130 -11.15 -32.33 -15.18
CA THR A 130 -12.04 -31.39 -14.47
C THR A 130 -11.76 -31.45 -12.97
N ASP A 131 -11.54 -30.27 -12.36
CA ASP A 131 -11.35 -30.12 -10.91
C ASP A 131 -12.09 -28.89 -10.39
N TYR A 132 -12.25 -28.78 -9.09
CA TYR A 132 -12.89 -27.65 -8.39
C TYR A 132 -14.28 -27.27 -8.94
N GLY A 133 -14.99 -28.21 -9.58
CA GLY A 133 -16.32 -27.96 -10.15
C GLY A 133 -16.33 -27.13 -11.44
N GLY A 134 -15.16 -26.87 -12.04
CA GLY A 134 -15.01 -26.12 -13.28
C GLY A 134 -15.20 -26.96 -14.54
N ASP A 135 -16.43 -27.36 -14.85
CA ASP A 135 -16.81 -28.19 -16.01
C ASP A 135 -16.56 -27.45 -17.33
N ALA A 136 -16.12 -28.16 -18.37
CA ALA A 136 -15.82 -27.60 -19.70
C ALA A 136 -16.98 -26.80 -20.31
N LYS A 137 -18.23 -27.18 -20.04
CA LYS A 137 -19.43 -26.49 -20.57
C LYS A 137 -19.55 -25.02 -20.14
N LEU A 138 -18.89 -24.63 -19.01
CA LEU A 138 -18.87 -23.25 -18.56
C LEU A 138 -18.12 -22.33 -19.55
N ALA A 139 -17.27 -22.89 -20.42
CA ALA A 139 -16.58 -22.11 -21.44
C ALA A 139 -17.44 -21.70 -22.65
N ILE A 140 -18.68 -22.16 -22.75
CA ILE A 140 -19.57 -21.87 -23.86
C ILE A 140 -21.03 -21.62 -23.40
N ASP A 141 -21.24 -21.18 -22.16
CA ASP A 141 -22.56 -20.92 -21.58
C ASP A 141 -23.06 -19.47 -21.79
N GLY A 142 -22.24 -18.63 -22.41
CA GLY A 142 -22.51 -17.21 -22.66
C GLY A 142 -22.18 -16.29 -21.51
N ASN A 143 -21.59 -16.79 -20.41
CA ASN A 143 -21.27 -16.02 -19.24
C ASN A 143 -19.75 -15.64 -19.23
N VAL A 144 -19.46 -14.39 -19.54
CA VAL A 144 -18.09 -13.84 -19.61
C VAL A 144 -17.53 -13.38 -18.25
N ASP A 145 -18.22 -13.66 -17.13
CA ASP A 145 -17.74 -13.31 -15.81
C ASP A 145 -16.53 -14.17 -15.39
N GLY A 146 -15.37 -13.59 -15.38
CA GLY A 146 -14.12 -14.27 -15.00
C GLY A 146 -13.91 -14.51 -13.50
N ASN A 147 -14.90 -14.20 -12.66
CA ASN A 147 -14.79 -14.42 -11.21
C ASN A 147 -15.17 -15.87 -10.87
N TYR A 148 -14.19 -16.63 -10.35
CA TYR A 148 -14.39 -18.02 -9.95
C TYR A 148 -15.55 -18.24 -8.96
N ASN A 149 -15.78 -17.30 -8.04
CA ASN A 149 -16.87 -17.40 -7.06
C ASN A 149 -18.27 -17.33 -7.69
N SER A 150 -18.37 -16.80 -8.92
CA SER A 150 -19.60 -16.80 -9.72
C SER A 150 -19.90 -18.15 -10.37
N LYS A 151 -19.03 -19.15 -10.21
CA LYS A 151 -19.14 -20.50 -10.83
C LYS A 151 -19.21 -20.48 -12.35
N SER A 152 -18.55 -19.51 -12.97
CA SER A 152 -18.53 -19.25 -14.42
C SER A 152 -17.20 -19.63 -15.09
N VAL A 153 -16.27 -20.28 -14.36
CA VAL A 153 -14.90 -20.51 -14.84
C VAL A 153 -14.61 -22.01 -14.87
N THR A 154 -14.12 -22.52 -16.02
CA THR A 154 -13.62 -23.90 -16.15
C THR A 154 -12.37 -24.12 -15.32
N HIS A 155 -12.03 -25.36 -14.99
CA HIS A 155 -10.82 -25.67 -14.24
C HIS A 155 -10.30 -27.06 -14.52
N THR A 156 -9.06 -27.18 -15.01
CA THR A 156 -8.37 -28.49 -15.14
C THR A 156 -7.68 -28.88 -13.83
N ALA A 157 -7.34 -30.15 -13.66
CA ALA A 157 -6.64 -30.67 -12.50
C ALA A 157 -5.13 -30.32 -12.55
N ASN A 158 -4.53 -30.13 -11.39
CA ASN A 158 -3.08 -29.86 -11.28
C ASN A 158 -2.20 -31.09 -11.66
N SER A 159 -2.81 -32.22 -11.85
CA SER A 159 -2.14 -33.46 -12.31
C SER A 159 -1.96 -33.53 -13.83
N ASP A 160 -2.59 -32.63 -14.59
CA ASP A 160 -2.42 -32.59 -16.03
C ASP A 160 -1.01 -32.20 -16.43
N GLU A 161 -0.43 -32.95 -17.37
CA GLU A 161 0.90 -32.65 -17.90
C GLU A 161 0.83 -31.58 -19.01
N GLU A 162 -0.25 -31.54 -19.80
CA GLU A 162 -0.51 -30.57 -20.88
C GLU A 162 -2.01 -30.27 -20.92
N PRO A 163 -2.54 -29.40 -20.06
CA PRO A 163 -3.97 -29.11 -20.01
C PRO A 163 -4.48 -28.42 -21.28
N TRP A 164 -5.66 -28.85 -21.73
CA TRP A 164 -6.35 -28.31 -22.90
C TRP A 164 -7.86 -28.20 -22.67
N LEU A 165 -8.47 -27.30 -23.44
CA LEU A 165 -9.91 -27.13 -23.61
C LEU A 165 -10.22 -27.11 -25.10
N GLU A 166 -11.22 -27.85 -25.55
CA GLU A 166 -11.62 -27.90 -26.95
C GLU A 166 -13.14 -27.76 -27.09
N ILE A 167 -13.57 -26.98 -28.09
CA ILE A 167 -14.95 -26.74 -28.44
C ILE A 167 -15.19 -27.34 -29.84
N ASP A 168 -16.02 -28.38 -29.94
CA ASP A 168 -16.55 -28.88 -31.18
C ASP A 168 -17.80 -28.07 -31.58
N LEU A 169 -17.70 -27.32 -32.64
CA LEU A 169 -18.80 -26.50 -33.18
C LEU A 169 -19.86 -27.32 -33.89
N GLY A 170 -19.70 -28.68 -33.99
CA GLY A 170 -20.62 -29.61 -34.59
C GLY A 170 -20.52 -29.74 -36.10
N LYS A 171 -19.99 -28.77 -36.80
CA LYS A 171 -19.65 -28.74 -38.22
C LYS A 171 -18.63 -27.66 -38.49
N GLU A 172 -18.09 -27.63 -39.70
CA GLU A 172 -17.23 -26.53 -40.14
C GLU A 172 -18.00 -25.23 -40.33
N TYR A 173 -17.40 -24.13 -39.90
CA TYR A 173 -17.92 -22.78 -40.07
C TYR A 173 -16.81 -21.87 -40.63
N ASP A 174 -17.20 -20.90 -41.44
CA ASP A 174 -16.31 -19.80 -41.86
C ASP A 174 -16.18 -18.79 -40.71
N LEU A 175 -15.23 -19.06 -39.78
CA LEU A 175 -15.05 -18.28 -38.58
C LEU A 175 -14.39 -16.95 -38.92
N THR A 176 -14.97 -15.85 -38.46
CA THR A 176 -14.51 -14.48 -38.65
C THR A 176 -13.78 -13.94 -37.45
N LYS A 177 -14.11 -14.44 -36.26
CA LYS A 177 -13.54 -13.95 -34.98
C LYS A 177 -13.61 -15.03 -33.90
N ILE A 178 -12.59 -15.07 -33.03
CA ILE A 178 -12.63 -15.83 -31.77
C ILE A 178 -12.36 -14.85 -30.63
N ALA A 179 -13.11 -15.00 -29.52
CA ALA A 179 -12.85 -14.31 -28.26
C ALA A 179 -12.66 -15.32 -27.13
N VAL A 180 -11.61 -15.14 -26.34
CA VAL A 180 -11.28 -15.96 -25.16
C VAL A 180 -11.34 -15.07 -23.93
N TRP A 181 -12.20 -15.39 -22.98
CA TRP A 181 -12.39 -14.67 -21.73
C TRP A 181 -11.67 -15.39 -20.59
N ASN A 182 -10.76 -14.69 -19.92
CA ASN A 182 -9.91 -15.26 -18.90
C ASN A 182 -10.52 -15.11 -17.49
N ARG A 183 -10.00 -15.87 -16.54
CA ARG A 183 -10.27 -15.71 -15.13
C ARG A 183 -9.68 -14.38 -14.62
N THR A 184 -10.45 -13.60 -13.86
CA THR A 184 -10.08 -12.23 -13.44
C THR A 184 -9.80 -12.08 -11.95
N ASP A 185 -10.30 -12.99 -11.10
CA ASP A 185 -10.14 -12.88 -9.64
C ASP A 185 -8.71 -13.17 -9.17
N ASN A 186 -8.31 -12.50 -8.09
CA ASN A 186 -7.02 -12.70 -7.39
C ASN A 186 -5.76 -12.59 -8.27
N LYS A 187 -5.82 -11.92 -9.43
CA LYS A 187 -4.73 -11.84 -10.42
C LYS A 187 -4.32 -13.20 -10.99
N LEU A 188 -5.22 -14.19 -10.99
CA LEU A 188 -4.93 -15.53 -11.47
C LEU A 188 -4.95 -15.65 -13.01
N TYR A 189 -5.29 -14.56 -13.71
CA TYR A 189 -5.20 -14.50 -15.18
C TYR A 189 -3.82 -14.93 -15.72
N ALA A 190 -2.74 -14.65 -14.99
CA ALA A 190 -1.37 -15.00 -15.39
C ALA A 190 -1.10 -16.51 -15.43
N ARG A 191 -1.99 -17.36 -14.93
CA ARG A 191 -1.86 -18.83 -15.05
C ARG A 191 -1.96 -19.30 -16.49
N LEU A 192 -2.59 -18.51 -17.38
CA LEU A 192 -2.64 -18.79 -18.81
C LEU A 192 -1.42 -18.28 -19.61
N ASP A 193 -0.36 -17.77 -18.98
CA ASP A 193 0.85 -17.37 -19.68
C ASP A 193 1.41 -18.56 -20.50
N GLY A 194 1.59 -18.34 -21.80
CA GLY A 194 2.08 -19.33 -22.73
C GLY A 194 0.99 -20.19 -23.41
N PHE A 195 -0.31 -19.85 -23.28
CA PHE A 195 -1.35 -20.64 -23.93
C PHE A 195 -1.36 -20.46 -25.47
N ARG A 196 -1.83 -21.49 -26.14
CA ARG A 196 -2.05 -21.52 -27.58
C ARG A 196 -3.53 -21.56 -27.88
N LEU A 197 -3.95 -20.75 -28.83
CA LEU A 197 -5.30 -20.76 -29.38
C LEU A 197 -5.22 -21.26 -30.81
N GLN A 198 -6.04 -22.27 -31.14
CA GLN A 198 -6.01 -22.96 -32.40
C GLN A 198 -7.40 -23.07 -33.02
N VAL A 199 -7.48 -23.02 -34.35
CA VAL A 199 -8.62 -23.41 -35.16
C VAL A 199 -8.25 -24.64 -35.98
N LEU A 200 -9.05 -25.70 -35.89
CA LEU A 200 -8.79 -26.96 -36.59
C LEU A 200 -9.98 -27.34 -37.48
N ASP A 201 -9.69 -28.04 -38.55
CA ASP A 201 -10.73 -28.61 -39.46
C ASP A 201 -11.39 -29.88 -38.88
N GLU A 202 -12.19 -30.57 -39.71
CA GLU A 202 -12.86 -31.82 -39.34
C GLU A 202 -11.87 -32.97 -39.06
N GLU A 203 -10.74 -33.01 -39.73
CA GLU A 203 -9.65 -33.96 -39.55
C GLU A 203 -8.67 -33.57 -38.43
N ARG A 204 -8.93 -32.48 -37.72
CA ARG A 204 -8.09 -31.91 -36.64
C ARG A 204 -6.72 -31.38 -37.13
N VAL A 205 -6.61 -30.95 -38.39
CA VAL A 205 -5.48 -30.22 -38.91
C VAL A 205 -5.57 -28.77 -38.45
N ILE A 206 -4.45 -28.25 -37.93
CA ILE A 206 -4.39 -26.84 -37.49
C ILE A 206 -4.44 -25.93 -38.73
N LEU A 207 -5.52 -25.14 -38.84
CA LEU A 207 -5.72 -24.17 -39.92
C LEU A 207 -5.20 -22.77 -39.53
N TRP A 208 -5.21 -22.50 -38.24
CA TRP A 208 -4.72 -21.25 -37.67
C TRP A 208 -4.29 -21.47 -36.22
N GLU A 209 -3.19 -20.82 -35.80
CA GLU A 209 -2.68 -20.87 -34.43
C GLU A 209 -2.13 -19.54 -34.00
N LYS A 210 -2.30 -19.21 -32.74
CA LYS A 210 -1.62 -18.10 -32.08
C LYS A 210 -1.21 -18.46 -30.66
N THR A 211 0.05 -18.19 -30.31
CA THR A 211 0.60 -18.36 -28.97
C THR A 211 0.62 -17.01 -28.24
N TYR A 212 0.18 -17.00 -26.99
CA TYR A 212 0.20 -15.84 -26.12
C TYR A 212 1.29 -16.02 -25.06
N GLU A 213 2.44 -15.38 -25.21
CA GLU A 213 3.50 -15.40 -24.20
C GLU A 213 3.02 -14.88 -22.84
N LYS A 214 2.16 -13.85 -22.86
CA LYS A 214 1.47 -13.29 -21.72
C LYS A 214 -0.02 -13.38 -21.90
N ALA A 215 -0.70 -13.91 -20.90
CA ALA A 215 -2.14 -14.02 -20.89
C ALA A 215 -2.80 -12.63 -20.79
N PRO A 216 -3.93 -12.42 -21.50
CA PRO A 216 -4.72 -11.22 -21.34
C PRO A 216 -5.32 -11.18 -19.92
N GLN A 217 -5.42 -9.99 -19.34
CA GLN A 217 -6.00 -9.85 -17.99
C GLN A 217 -7.49 -10.20 -17.94
N ARG A 218 -8.20 -9.99 -19.03
CA ARG A 218 -9.64 -10.24 -19.16
C ARG A 218 -10.00 -11.04 -20.41
N GLU A 219 -9.65 -10.51 -21.59
CA GLU A 219 -10.06 -11.12 -22.86
C GLU A 219 -8.97 -11.01 -23.92
N ALA A 220 -8.94 -11.98 -24.85
CA ALA A 220 -8.22 -11.92 -26.11
C ALA A 220 -9.23 -12.06 -27.25
N ILE A 221 -9.18 -11.15 -28.21
CA ILE A 221 -10.01 -11.18 -29.42
C ILE A 221 -9.13 -11.30 -30.64
N GLU A 222 -9.37 -12.32 -31.47
CA GLU A 222 -8.66 -12.58 -32.71
C GLU A 222 -9.61 -12.49 -33.90
N SER A 223 -9.32 -11.62 -34.86
CA SER A 223 -9.97 -11.57 -36.16
C SER A 223 -9.33 -12.59 -37.08
N LEU A 224 -10.16 -13.45 -37.67
CA LEU A 224 -9.74 -14.50 -38.60
C LEU A 224 -9.98 -14.12 -40.05
N ASP A 225 -10.64 -13.00 -40.30
CA ASP A 225 -11.06 -12.50 -41.63
C ASP A 225 -10.04 -11.47 -42.21
N GLY A 226 -8.89 -11.33 -41.59
CA GLY A 226 -7.84 -10.43 -42.03
C GLY A 226 -7.97 -8.98 -41.59
N ALA A 227 -8.92 -8.67 -40.70
CA ALA A 227 -9.06 -7.33 -40.13
C ALA A 227 -7.88 -6.97 -39.21
N THR A 228 -7.35 -5.78 -39.35
CA THR A 228 -6.37 -5.19 -38.42
C THR A 228 -7.09 -4.24 -37.47
N THR A 229 -7.11 -4.56 -36.19
CA THR A 229 -7.73 -3.70 -35.17
C THR A 229 -6.79 -2.54 -34.76
N ALA A 230 -7.35 -1.35 -34.70
CA ALA A 230 -6.64 -0.14 -34.28
C ALA A 230 -6.12 -0.26 -32.84
N ARG A 231 -4.90 0.22 -32.61
CA ARG A 231 -4.38 0.53 -31.27
C ARG A 231 -4.25 2.04 -31.15
N PHE A 232 -5.00 2.63 -30.26
CA PHE A 232 -4.90 4.06 -30.00
C PHE A 232 -3.81 4.35 -28.94
N THR A 233 -3.20 5.54 -29.02
CA THR A 233 -2.11 5.94 -28.11
C THR A 233 -2.41 7.25 -27.39
N ASN A 234 -3.26 8.11 -27.96
CA ASN A 234 -3.59 9.42 -27.42
C ASN A 234 -4.97 9.84 -27.91
N ALA A 235 -5.68 10.61 -27.09
CA ALA A 235 -6.91 11.22 -27.51
C ALA A 235 -6.98 12.70 -27.06
N THR A 236 -7.62 13.53 -27.85
CA THR A 236 -7.85 14.94 -27.53
C THR A 236 -9.28 15.32 -27.88
N ALA A 237 -9.95 16.10 -27.02
CA ALA A 237 -11.29 16.57 -27.27
C ALA A 237 -11.43 18.09 -27.14
N SER A 238 -12.39 18.67 -27.83
CA SER A 238 -12.73 20.09 -27.70
C SER A 238 -13.40 20.43 -26.37
N TYR A 239 -13.99 19.42 -25.69
CA TYR A 239 -14.63 19.52 -24.39
C TYR A 239 -14.71 18.15 -23.72
N GLU A 240 -14.47 18.11 -22.41
CA GLU A 240 -14.56 16.94 -21.56
C GLU A 240 -15.31 17.27 -20.27
N GLN A 241 -16.15 16.37 -19.83
CA GLN A 241 -16.75 16.45 -18.51
C GLN A 241 -15.74 16.00 -17.43
N ASN A 242 -15.77 16.63 -16.25
CA ASN A 242 -14.95 16.17 -15.13
C ASN A 242 -15.19 14.68 -14.82
N ASN A 243 -14.12 13.91 -14.66
CA ASN A 243 -14.11 12.47 -14.42
C ASN A 243 -14.62 11.59 -15.60
N PHE A 244 -14.79 12.17 -16.80
CA PHE A 244 -15.14 11.45 -18.03
C PHE A 244 -14.32 12.03 -19.19
N THR A 245 -13.03 11.69 -19.20
CA THR A 245 -12.06 12.22 -20.15
C THR A 245 -12.08 11.46 -21.46
N VAL A 246 -11.59 12.07 -22.54
CA VAL A 246 -11.58 11.43 -23.85
C VAL A 246 -10.68 10.20 -23.93
N ASP A 247 -9.62 10.15 -23.13
CA ASP A 247 -8.71 8.99 -23.07
C ASP A 247 -9.43 7.72 -22.56
N GLU A 248 -10.50 7.88 -21.79
CA GLU A 248 -11.32 6.76 -21.31
C GLU A 248 -12.17 6.10 -22.41
N ALA A 249 -12.28 6.73 -23.58
CA ALA A 249 -12.95 6.13 -24.75
C ALA A 249 -12.03 5.23 -25.59
N ILE A 250 -10.77 5.02 -25.16
CA ILE A 250 -9.77 4.16 -25.80
C ILE A 250 -8.95 3.36 -24.79
N ASP A 251 -9.41 3.20 -23.57
CA ASP A 251 -8.67 2.53 -22.47
C ASP A 251 -8.93 1.02 -22.39
N GLY A 252 -9.73 0.47 -23.31
CA GLY A 252 -10.11 -0.94 -23.40
C GLY A 252 -11.18 -1.34 -22.40
N LYS A 253 -11.79 -0.40 -21.66
CA LYS A 253 -12.84 -0.68 -20.69
C LYS A 253 -14.21 -0.29 -21.25
N GLN A 254 -15.12 -1.21 -21.25
CA GLN A 254 -16.48 -0.99 -21.74
C GLN A 254 -17.51 -0.88 -20.60
N GLY A 255 -17.05 -0.61 -19.37
CA GLY A 255 -17.91 -0.51 -18.18
C GLY A 255 -18.70 0.81 -18.11
N GLN A 256 -19.66 0.87 -17.19
CA GLN A 256 -20.52 2.05 -17.00
C GLN A 256 -19.81 3.21 -16.28
N GLU A 257 -18.62 3.01 -15.74
CA GLU A 257 -17.94 3.97 -14.87
C GLU A 257 -16.91 4.85 -15.60
N SER A 258 -16.66 4.62 -16.89
CA SER A 258 -15.65 5.32 -17.69
C SER A 258 -16.15 5.66 -19.09
N GLY A 259 -15.54 6.66 -19.72
CA GLY A 259 -15.80 7.05 -21.09
C GLY A 259 -15.74 8.57 -21.30
N TRP A 260 -15.74 9.02 -22.55
CA TRP A 260 -15.80 10.42 -22.90
C TRP A 260 -17.21 10.98 -22.82
N ALA A 261 -17.42 12.03 -22.01
CA ALA A 261 -18.71 12.69 -21.85
C ALA A 261 -18.63 14.21 -21.98
N ILE A 262 -19.78 14.87 -22.22
CA ILE A 262 -19.87 16.30 -22.49
C ILE A 262 -20.90 17.04 -21.63
N ALA A 263 -21.25 16.56 -20.45
CA ALA A 263 -22.19 17.28 -19.58
C ALA A 263 -21.65 18.72 -19.25
N GLY A 264 -22.52 19.70 -19.37
CA GLY A 264 -22.15 21.13 -19.29
C GLY A 264 -21.75 21.75 -20.63
N GLY A 265 -21.54 20.94 -21.68
CA GLY A 265 -21.26 21.38 -23.06
C GLY A 265 -22.39 21.15 -24.05
N GLN A 266 -23.57 20.69 -23.60
CA GLN A 266 -24.72 20.43 -24.49
C GLN A 266 -25.11 21.66 -25.34
N GLY A 267 -25.75 21.42 -26.48
CA GLY A 267 -26.22 22.49 -27.38
C GLY A 267 -25.11 23.12 -28.24
N ARG A 268 -23.91 22.57 -28.20
CA ARG A 268 -22.75 23.00 -29.02
C ARG A 268 -22.19 21.81 -29.81
N ASN A 269 -21.42 22.10 -30.85
CA ASN A 269 -20.64 21.09 -31.54
C ASN A 269 -19.36 20.81 -30.72
N HIS A 270 -19.04 19.53 -30.62
CA HIS A 270 -17.78 19.07 -30.03
C HIS A 270 -17.07 18.11 -30.98
N TYR A 271 -15.81 17.84 -30.73
CA TYR A 271 -15.07 16.82 -31.45
C TYR A 271 -14.08 16.12 -30.53
N ALA A 272 -13.72 14.91 -30.91
CA ALA A 272 -12.58 14.19 -30.37
C ALA A 272 -11.73 13.63 -31.49
N ILE A 273 -10.39 13.61 -31.27
CA ILE A 273 -9.41 13.05 -32.18
C ILE A 273 -8.68 11.93 -31.42
N PHE A 274 -8.65 10.75 -32.02
CA PHE A 274 -8.03 9.54 -31.47
C PHE A 274 -6.87 9.15 -32.37
N GLU A 275 -5.64 9.25 -31.84
CA GLU A 275 -4.41 8.95 -32.57
C GLU A 275 -4.07 7.47 -32.49
N LEU A 276 -3.71 6.87 -33.62
CA LEU A 276 -3.27 5.49 -33.66
C LEU A 276 -1.80 5.37 -33.26
N LYS A 277 -1.49 4.32 -32.50
CA LYS A 277 -0.12 3.95 -32.15
C LYS A 277 0.69 3.58 -33.40
N ASP A 278 0.09 2.76 -34.25
CA ASP A 278 0.63 2.31 -35.52
C ASP A 278 -0.36 2.67 -36.62
N PRO A 279 0.07 3.20 -37.77
CA PRO A 279 -0.82 3.52 -38.88
C PRO A 279 -1.54 2.26 -39.39
N LEU A 280 -2.86 2.35 -39.60
CA LEU A 280 -3.66 1.29 -40.22
C LEU A 280 -3.72 1.47 -41.73
N PRO A 281 -3.86 0.37 -42.52
CA PRO A 281 -4.22 0.46 -43.95
C PRO A 281 -5.53 1.22 -44.12
N GLY A 282 -5.69 1.93 -45.22
CA GLY A 282 -6.96 2.50 -45.65
C GLY A 282 -7.92 1.40 -46.16
N GLY A 283 -8.77 1.71 -47.14
CA GLY A 283 -9.74 0.76 -47.69
C GLY A 283 -10.98 0.67 -46.82
N VAL A 284 -11.49 -0.55 -46.59
CA VAL A 284 -12.75 -0.76 -45.78
C VAL A 284 -12.46 -0.63 -44.31
N LEU A 285 -13.16 0.28 -43.66
CA LEU A 285 -13.07 0.57 -42.23
C LEU A 285 -14.39 0.24 -41.54
N ASN A 286 -14.31 -0.44 -40.39
CA ASN A 286 -15.48 -0.72 -39.54
C ASN A 286 -15.28 -0.07 -38.18
N PHE A 287 -16.21 0.80 -37.78
CA PHE A 287 -16.24 1.54 -36.53
C PHE A 287 -17.30 0.96 -35.62
N ARG A 288 -16.95 0.71 -34.34
CA ARG A 288 -17.88 0.43 -33.27
C ARG A 288 -17.78 1.52 -32.20
N LEU A 289 -18.92 2.15 -31.90
CA LEU A 289 -19.06 3.15 -30.86
C LEU A 289 -19.85 2.53 -29.72
N VAL A 290 -19.16 2.13 -28.67
CA VAL A 290 -19.75 1.47 -27.49
C VAL A 290 -20.23 2.52 -26.49
N GLN A 291 -21.50 2.47 -26.09
CA GLN A 291 -22.17 3.45 -25.25
C GLN A 291 -22.96 2.74 -24.14
N ASN A 292 -22.20 2.19 -23.18
CA ASN A 292 -22.72 1.35 -22.09
C ASN A 292 -23.13 2.16 -20.83
N TYR A 293 -23.10 3.51 -20.92
CA TYR A 293 -23.66 4.34 -19.85
C TYR A 293 -25.16 4.51 -20.08
N PRO A 294 -26.05 4.07 -19.16
CA PRO A 294 -27.48 4.01 -19.41
C PRO A 294 -28.08 5.36 -19.82
N ASN A 295 -28.82 5.38 -20.94
CA ASN A 295 -29.51 6.57 -21.47
C ASN A 295 -28.61 7.74 -21.90
N HIS A 296 -27.35 7.46 -22.28
CA HIS A 296 -26.37 8.49 -22.66
C HIS A 296 -25.84 8.29 -24.09
N ALA A 297 -26.69 7.95 -25.01
CA ALA A 297 -26.30 7.68 -26.40
C ALA A 297 -26.16 8.95 -27.26
N ILE A 298 -25.21 8.90 -28.20
CA ILE A 298 -24.98 9.94 -29.20
C ILE A 298 -26.19 10.00 -30.17
N GLY A 299 -26.64 11.19 -30.51
CA GLY A 299 -27.79 11.41 -31.39
C GLY A 299 -27.42 11.91 -32.79
N LYS A 300 -26.32 12.67 -32.91
CA LYS A 300 -25.84 13.16 -34.21
C LYS A 300 -24.33 13.31 -34.22
N PHE A 301 -23.66 12.69 -35.18
CA PHE A 301 -22.21 12.72 -35.28
C PHE A 301 -21.73 12.57 -36.72
N ARG A 302 -20.42 12.78 -36.94
CA ARG A 302 -19.73 12.49 -38.19
C ARG A 302 -18.35 11.90 -37.90
N LEU A 303 -17.92 10.93 -38.70
CA LEU A 303 -16.61 10.28 -38.62
C LEU A 303 -15.68 10.81 -39.71
N SER A 304 -14.43 11.04 -39.36
CA SER A 304 -13.38 11.44 -40.29
C SER A 304 -12.09 10.69 -39.96
N VAL A 305 -11.26 10.43 -40.96
CA VAL A 305 -9.94 9.84 -40.79
C VAL A 305 -8.88 10.71 -41.46
N THR A 306 -7.62 10.59 -41.03
CA THR A 306 -6.50 11.34 -41.59
C THR A 306 -5.25 10.47 -41.66
N ASN A 307 -4.33 10.86 -42.59
CA ASN A 307 -2.97 10.31 -42.67
C ASN A 307 -1.90 11.32 -42.21
N ALA A 308 -2.31 12.42 -41.56
CA ALA A 308 -1.40 13.43 -41.05
C ALA A 308 -0.43 12.86 -39.99
N LYS A 309 0.84 13.31 -40.00
CA LYS A 309 1.84 12.84 -39.02
C LYS A 309 1.56 13.25 -37.58
N ASN A 310 0.85 14.36 -37.34
CA ASN A 310 0.53 14.90 -36.04
C ASN A 310 -0.93 15.40 -36.04
N PRO A 311 -1.90 14.52 -36.03
CA PRO A 311 -3.33 14.87 -36.21
C PRO A 311 -3.91 15.67 -35.04
N ALA A 312 -3.36 15.55 -33.84
CA ALA A 312 -3.83 16.29 -32.65
C ALA A 312 -3.38 17.76 -32.59
N LEU A 313 -2.55 18.23 -33.53
CA LEU A 313 -2.17 19.64 -33.65
C LEU A 313 -3.27 20.53 -34.28
N ALA A 314 -4.46 20.03 -34.48
CA ALA A 314 -5.61 20.87 -34.80
C ALA A 314 -6.02 21.67 -33.54
N PHE A 315 -5.48 22.88 -33.41
CA PHE A 315 -5.86 23.80 -32.35
C PHE A 315 -7.38 24.01 -32.33
N SER A 316 -7.96 24.12 -31.16
CA SER A 316 -9.35 24.57 -31.04
C SER A 316 -9.52 25.96 -31.72
N GLN A 317 -10.69 26.25 -32.24
CA GLN A 317 -10.94 27.50 -32.91
C GLN A 317 -10.59 28.72 -32.03
N SER A 318 -10.73 28.59 -30.71
CA SER A 318 -10.31 29.59 -29.72
C SER A 318 -8.79 29.75 -29.65
N LEU A 319 -8.03 28.67 -29.67
CA LEU A 319 -6.56 28.75 -29.67
C LEU A 319 -6.01 29.27 -31.00
N THR A 320 -6.62 28.87 -32.13
CA THR A 320 -6.27 29.42 -33.45
C THR A 320 -6.45 30.91 -33.47
N SER A 321 -7.61 31.43 -33.00
CA SER A 321 -7.89 32.88 -32.95
C SER A 321 -6.91 33.65 -32.03
N ILE A 322 -6.36 33.00 -31.01
CA ILE A 322 -5.31 33.60 -30.17
C ILE A 322 -3.95 33.58 -30.87
N LEU A 323 -3.64 32.49 -31.58
CA LEU A 323 -2.37 32.35 -32.32
C LEU A 323 -2.29 33.36 -33.50
N ASP A 324 -3.40 33.67 -34.16
CA ASP A 324 -3.51 34.65 -35.25
C ASP A 324 -3.27 36.08 -34.75
N LYS A 325 -3.34 36.35 -33.44
CA LYS A 325 -3.00 37.64 -32.85
C LYS A 325 -1.49 37.81 -32.72
N PRO A 326 -0.92 38.97 -33.09
CA PRO A 326 0.45 39.30 -32.73
C PRO A 326 0.69 39.15 -31.22
N THR A 327 1.87 38.69 -30.84
CA THR A 327 2.20 38.36 -29.43
C THR A 327 1.94 39.53 -28.47
N GLU A 328 2.26 40.74 -28.94
CA GLU A 328 2.10 41.99 -28.15
C GLU A 328 0.61 42.38 -27.94
N LYS A 329 -0.29 41.83 -28.73
CA LYS A 329 -1.74 42.11 -28.66
C LYS A 329 -2.53 41.02 -27.91
N ARG A 330 -1.84 39.96 -27.42
CA ARG A 330 -2.47 38.91 -26.62
C ARG A 330 -2.64 39.37 -25.18
N SER A 331 -3.82 39.21 -24.64
CA SER A 331 -4.09 39.50 -23.23
C SER A 331 -3.36 38.48 -22.31
N PRO A 332 -3.11 38.82 -21.04
CA PRO A 332 -2.51 37.87 -20.07
C PRO A 332 -3.30 36.56 -19.95
N GLN A 333 -4.61 36.60 -20.12
CA GLN A 333 -5.48 35.43 -20.07
C GLN A 333 -5.31 34.54 -21.30
N GLU A 334 -5.15 35.11 -22.49
CA GLU A 334 -4.87 34.39 -23.73
C GLU A 334 -3.46 33.77 -23.72
N GLN A 335 -2.48 34.50 -23.20
CA GLN A 335 -1.13 33.97 -23.02
C GLN A 335 -1.13 32.78 -22.06
N LYS A 336 -1.89 32.84 -20.97
CA LYS A 336 -2.05 31.73 -20.03
C LYS A 336 -2.72 30.53 -20.70
N GLN A 337 -3.76 30.74 -21.52
CA GLN A 337 -4.41 29.63 -22.26
C GLN A 337 -3.44 28.91 -23.20
N LEU A 338 -2.58 29.65 -23.92
CA LEU A 338 -1.55 29.07 -24.77
C LEU A 338 -0.50 28.32 -23.95
N LEU A 339 -0.08 28.88 -22.82
CA LEU A 339 0.87 28.23 -21.92
C LEU A 339 0.30 26.93 -21.33
N ASP A 340 -0.94 26.97 -20.85
CA ASP A 340 -1.63 25.81 -20.30
C ASP A 340 -1.79 24.71 -21.34
N TYR A 341 -2.10 25.08 -22.59
CA TYR A 341 -2.14 24.13 -23.70
C TYR A 341 -0.74 23.54 -24.00
N PHE A 342 0.29 24.38 -24.06
CA PHE A 342 1.67 23.93 -24.31
C PHE A 342 2.16 23.00 -23.20
N VAL A 343 1.89 23.31 -21.93
CA VAL A 343 2.24 22.46 -20.79
C VAL A 343 1.51 21.12 -20.88
N LYS A 344 0.27 21.11 -21.36
CA LYS A 344 -0.58 19.91 -21.45
C LYS A 344 -0.22 19.02 -22.66
N GLN A 345 0.20 19.60 -23.79
CA GLN A 345 0.36 18.90 -25.06
C GLN A 345 1.79 19.00 -25.68
N GLY A 346 2.59 19.97 -25.24
CA GLY A 346 3.90 20.24 -25.84
C GLY A 346 4.89 19.08 -25.68
N PRO A 347 5.63 18.71 -26.74
CA PRO A 347 6.66 17.66 -26.65
C PRO A 347 7.74 17.95 -25.59
N ALA A 348 8.11 19.21 -25.42
CA ALA A 348 9.10 19.62 -24.42
C ALA A 348 8.70 19.33 -22.98
N THR A 349 7.41 19.20 -22.69
CA THR A 349 6.89 18.91 -21.34
C THR A 349 6.51 17.44 -21.15
N GLN A 350 6.60 16.61 -22.17
CA GLN A 350 6.20 15.19 -22.14
C GLN A 350 6.87 14.42 -21.01
N ARG A 351 8.19 14.50 -20.90
CA ARG A 351 8.96 13.81 -19.85
C ARG A 351 8.52 14.20 -18.45
N ILE A 352 8.21 15.49 -18.24
CA ILE A 352 7.75 16.00 -16.94
C ILE A 352 6.34 15.48 -16.63
N ARG A 353 5.44 15.46 -17.63
CA ARG A 353 4.09 14.90 -17.48
C ARG A 353 4.12 13.42 -17.11
N GLU A 354 4.96 12.64 -17.80
CA GLU A 354 5.14 11.20 -17.47
C GLU A 354 5.69 11.01 -16.06
N GLN A 355 6.64 11.83 -15.61
CA GLN A 355 7.14 11.80 -14.24
C GLN A 355 6.04 12.16 -13.22
N VAL A 356 5.26 13.20 -13.48
CA VAL A 356 4.13 13.60 -12.63
C VAL A 356 3.08 12.50 -12.57
N ALA A 357 2.72 11.88 -13.70
CA ALA A 357 1.79 10.76 -13.74
C ALA A 357 2.32 9.55 -12.95
N SER A 358 3.59 9.20 -13.13
CA SER A 358 4.24 8.12 -12.37
C SER A 358 4.23 8.40 -10.87
N LEU A 359 4.61 9.62 -10.44
CA LEU A 359 4.59 9.99 -9.03
C LEU A 359 3.19 10.01 -8.43
N ARG A 360 2.18 10.46 -9.18
CA ARG A 360 0.77 10.37 -8.76
C ARG A 360 0.32 8.94 -8.59
N ASN A 361 0.67 8.05 -9.51
CA ASN A 361 0.37 6.63 -9.41
C ASN A 361 1.06 6.01 -8.19
N GLN A 362 2.33 6.33 -7.93
CA GLN A 362 3.04 5.89 -6.73
C GLN A 362 2.34 6.41 -5.46
N LEU A 363 1.93 7.68 -5.44
CA LEU A 363 1.20 8.28 -4.32
C LEU A 363 -0.14 7.57 -4.08
N ASN A 364 -0.89 7.27 -5.14
CA ASN A 364 -2.16 6.55 -5.05
C ASN A 364 -2.00 5.09 -4.57
N GLN A 365 -0.84 4.49 -4.78
CA GLN A 365 -0.52 3.16 -4.26
C GLN A 365 -0.16 3.17 -2.77
N ILE A 366 0.20 4.33 -2.22
CA ILE A 366 0.44 4.48 -0.79
C ILE A 366 -0.90 4.45 -0.07
N LYS A 367 -1.29 3.26 0.37
CA LYS A 367 -2.48 3.12 1.21
C LYS A 367 -2.09 3.26 2.68
N PRO A 368 -2.86 4.00 3.48
CA PRO A 368 -2.60 4.04 4.92
C PRO A 368 -2.68 2.63 5.49
N SER A 369 -1.66 2.26 6.24
CA SER A 369 -1.57 0.95 6.89
C SER A 369 -2.46 0.83 8.14
N ALA A 370 -2.90 1.97 8.66
CA ALA A 370 -3.81 2.07 9.80
C ALA A 370 -4.57 3.40 9.76
N THR A 371 -5.75 3.41 10.36
CA THR A 371 -6.48 4.64 10.64
C THR A 371 -6.33 4.98 12.11
N VAL A 372 -6.13 6.25 12.42
CA VAL A 372 -6.10 6.76 13.79
C VAL A 372 -7.23 7.73 14.00
N PRO A 373 -7.89 7.72 15.18
CA PRO A 373 -8.88 8.72 15.51
C PRO A 373 -8.18 10.10 15.57
N MET A 374 -8.78 11.08 14.95
CA MET A 374 -8.29 12.46 14.93
C MET A 374 -9.32 13.37 15.58
N LEU A 375 -8.83 14.25 16.46
CA LEU A 375 -9.66 15.31 17.02
C LEU A 375 -9.98 16.33 15.92
N LYS A 376 -11.26 16.59 15.72
CA LYS A 376 -11.77 17.56 14.76
C LYS A 376 -12.62 18.59 15.46
N GLU A 377 -12.48 19.89 15.10
CA GLU A 377 -13.39 20.90 15.63
C GLU A 377 -14.82 20.63 15.19
N VAL A 378 -15.73 20.77 16.15
CA VAL A 378 -17.17 20.67 15.89
C VAL A 378 -17.66 22.05 15.51
N VAL A 379 -18.41 22.15 14.41
CA VAL A 379 -19.01 23.42 13.97
C VAL A 379 -19.93 23.97 15.09
N GLU A 380 -19.99 25.29 15.24
CA GLU A 380 -20.67 25.97 16.36
C GLU A 380 -22.10 25.45 16.58
N ALA A 381 -22.88 25.29 15.51
CA ALA A 381 -24.25 24.78 15.56
C ALA A 381 -24.40 23.37 16.19
N ASN A 382 -23.33 22.59 16.21
CA ASN A 382 -23.32 21.22 16.75
C ASN A 382 -22.52 21.12 18.06
N ARG A 383 -22.03 22.24 18.60
CA ARG A 383 -21.31 22.26 19.87
C ARG A 383 -22.25 21.93 21.03
N ARG A 384 -21.85 20.96 21.80
CA ARG A 384 -22.51 20.58 23.05
C ARG A 384 -22.17 21.60 24.13
N GLU A 385 -23.17 22.05 24.89
CA GLU A 385 -22.93 22.84 26.09
C GLU A 385 -22.21 22.00 27.16
N SER A 386 -21.25 22.59 27.84
CA SER A 386 -20.52 22.02 28.95
C SER A 386 -20.96 22.67 30.27
N PHE A 387 -21.09 21.88 31.31
CA PHE A 387 -21.55 22.33 32.63
C PHE A 387 -20.55 21.93 33.70
N ILE A 388 -20.53 22.67 34.79
CA ILE A 388 -19.93 22.18 36.03
C ILE A 388 -20.80 21.03 36.51
N HIS A 389 -20.21 19.88 36.78
CA HIS A 389 -20.90 18.73 37.33
C HIS A 389 -20.91 18.85 38.88
N LEU A 390 -22.07 19.15 39.47
CA LEU A 390 -22.19 19.28 40.91
C LEU A 390 -21.89 17.94 41.59
N ARG A 391 -20.95 17.94 42.53
CA ARG A 391 -20.44 16.72 43.22
C ARG A 391 -19.92 15.64 42.22
N GLY A 392 -19.43 16.05 41.06
CA GLY A 392 -18.94 15.14 40.02
C GLY A 392 -20.00 14.36 39.24
N SER A 393 -21.31 14.56 39.54
CA SER A 393 -22.39 13.84 38.87
C SER A 393 -22.75 14.50 37.54
N TYR A 394 -22.65 13.75 36.43
CA TYR A 394 -23.03 14.23 35.09
C TYR A 394 -24.54 14.51 34.95
N LEU A 395 -25.36 13.96 35.85
CA LEU A 395 -26.81 14.21 35.93
C LEU A 395 -27.14 15.51 36.66
N SER A 396 -26.23 15.99 37.53
CA SER A 396 -26.43 17.22 38.31
C SER A 396 -25.64 18.37 37.67
N LYS A 397 -26.28 19.04 36.73
CA LYS A 397 -25.67 20.14 35.95
C LYS A 397 -25.71 21.44 36.78
N GLY A 398 -24.55 22.06 36.93
CA GLY A 398 -24.36 23.41 37.46
C GLY A 398 -24.32 24.46 36.36
N PRO A 399 -23.63 25.60 36.59
CA PRO A 399 -23.46 26.65 35.56
C PRO A 399 -22.81 26.15 34.29
N ILE A 400 -23.18 26.76 33.15
CA ILE A 400 -22.53 26.56 31.87
C ILE A 400 -21.11 27.09 31.94
N VAL A 401 -20.16 26.32 31.37
CA VAL A 401 -18.77 26.71 31.26
C VAL A 401 -18.34 26.67 29.78
N ARG A 402 -17.40 27.53 29.44
CA ARG A 402 -16.77 27.59 28.11
C ARG A 402 -15.31 27.23 28.22
N ALA A 403 -14.70 26.93 27.07
CA ALA A 403 -13.25 26.74 26.99
C ALA A 403 -12.53 28.01 27.46
N GLY A 404 -11.45 27.84 28.25
CA GLY A 404 -10.68 28.95 28.77
C GLY A 404 -9.32 28.47 29.28
N PHE A 405 -8.46 29.39 29.64
CA PHE A 405 -7.18 29.12 30.29
C PHE A 405 -7.29 29.38 31.79
N PRO A 406 -6.44 28.74 32.63
CA PRO A 406 -6.36 29.07 34.04
C PRO A 406 -6.08 30.57 34.23
N SER A 407 -6.89 31.28 35.01
CA SER A 407 -6.80 32.74 35.15
C SER A 407 -5.44 33.23 35.64
N ALA A 408 -4.77 32.48 36.53
CA ALA A 408 -3.43 32.80 37.03
C ALA A 408 -2.33 32.65 35.97
N LEU A 409 -2.58 31.92 34.90
CA LEU A 409 -1.64 31.64 33.80
C LEU A 409 -2.21 32.06 32.45
N ALA A 410 -3.23 32.92 32.48
CA ALA A 410 -3.91 33.37 31.26
C ALA A 410 -2.92 34.00 30.28
N PRO A 411 -2.96 33.60 29.02
CA PRO A 411 -2.06 34.17 28.02
C PRO A 411 -2.34 35.66 27.82
N LYS A 412 -1.31 36.43 27.56
CA LYS A 412 -1.41 37.84 27.13
C LYS A 412 -2.00 37.98 25.72
N LEU A 413 -2.70 36.94 25.24
CA LEU A 413 -3.35 36.91 23.95
C LEU A 413 -4.56 37.85 23.98
N LYS A 414 -4.47 38.96 23.25
CA LYS A 414 -5.56 39.91 23.09
C LYS A 414 -6.68 39.25 22.24
N ASN A 415 -7.94 39.30 22.77
CA ASN A 415 -9.20 39.00 22.03
C ASN A 415 -9.45 37.54 21.64
N ILE A 416 -9.26 36.55 22.55
CA ILE A 416 -9.79 35.20 22.33
C ILE A 416 -11.00 35.00 23.24
N ASP A 417 -12.20 35.27 22.74
CA ASP A 417 -13.45 35.03 23.51
C ASP A 417 -13.76 33.54 23.66
N THR A 418 -13.37 32.72 22.68
CA THR A 418 -13.57 31.25 22.70
C THR A 418 -12.35 30.55 22.16
N PRO A 419 -11.37 30.19 23.00
CA PRO A 419 -10.16 29.51 22.58
C PRO A 419 -10.46 28.11 22.02
N ASN A 420 -9.72 27.74 20.99
CA ASN A 420 -9.74 26.42 20.35
C ASN A 420 -8.49 25.60 20.71
N ARG A 421 -8.36 24.38 20.17
CA ARG A 421 -7.22 23.50 20.45
C ARG A 421 -5.88 24.07 19.97
N LEU A 422 -5.87 24.86 18.88
CA LEU A 422 -4.65 25.50 18.41
C LEU A 422 -4.21 26.61 19.38
N ASP A 423 -5.16 27.35 19.96
CA ASP A 423 -4.85 28.36 20.96
C ASP A 423 -4.27 27.72 22.23
N LEU A 424 -4.82 26.59 22.65
CA LEU A 424 -4.25 25.78 23.72
C LEU A 424 -2.82 25.31 23.41
N ALA A 425 -2.59 24.79 22.21
CA ALA A 425 -1.26 24.36 21.81
C ALA A 425 -0.23 25.50 21.81
N LYS A 426 -0.63 26.67 21.29
CA LYS A 426 0.20 27.86 21.30
C LYS A 426 0.52 28.33 22.73
N TRP A 427 -0.51 28.34 23.60
CA TRP A 427 -0.31 28.73 25.00
C TRP A 427 0.65 27.80 25.75
N LEU A 428 0.56 26.48 25.50
CA LEU A 428 1.46 25.52 26.14
C LEU A 428 2.95 25.76 25.83
N ILE A 429 3.28 26.29 24.66
CA ILE A 429 4.66 26.55 24.23
C ILE A 429 5.05 28.03 24.22
N GLN A 430 4.24 28.90 24.81
CA GLN A 430 4.60 30.32 24.97
C GLN A 430 5.82 30.48 25.86
N ASP A 431 6.68 31.45 25.55
CA ASP A 431 7.94 31.72 26.28
C ASP A 431 7.72 32.06 27.75
N ASP A 432 6.58 32.64 28.07
CA ASP A 432 6.18 33.03 29.44
C ASP A 432 5.36 31.95 30.17
N ASN A 433 5.13 30.78 29.54
CA ASN A 433 4.47 29.68 30.23
C ASN A 433 5.42 29.06 31.28
N PRO A 434 5.10 29.19 32.59
CA PRO A 434 6.06 28.77 33.62
C PRO A 434 6.06 27.26 33.86
N LEU A 435 5.03 26.53 33.38
CA LEU A 435 4.82 25.11 33.72
C LEU A 435 5.38 24.15 32.69
N THR A 436 5.02 24.34 31.41
CA THR A 436 5.37 23.36 30.37
C THR A 436 6.87 23.11 30.25
N PRO A 437 7.76 24.13 30.22
CA PRO A 437 9.20 23.90 30.17
C PRO A 437 9.73 23.18 31.41
N ARG A 438 9.27 23.57 32.63
CA ARG A 438 9.70 22.91 33.88
C ARG A 438 9.29 21.45 33.94
N VAL A 439 8.04 21.14 33.62
CA VAL A 439 7.53 19.77 33.60
C VAL A 439 8.30 18.94 32.54
N THR A 440 8.56 19.49 31.37
CA THR A 440 9.27 18.81 30.29
C THR A 440 10.73 18.56 30.70
N ALA A 441 11.44 19.57 31.21
CA ALA A 441 12.81 19.43 31.68
C ALA A 441 12.90 18.38 32.80
N ASN A 442 11.99 18.42 33.77
CA ASN A 442 11.95 17.46 34.87
C ASN A 442 11.72 16.01 34.37
N ARG A 443 10.85 15.80 33.38
CA ARG A 443 10.59 14.48 32.82
C ARG A 443 11.79 13.94 32.04
N PHE A 444 12.52 14.75 31.29
CA PHE A 444 13.74 14.32 30.62
C PHE A 444 14.87 14.06 31.64
N TRP A 445 14.97 14.90 32.64
CA TRP A 445 15.89 14.68 33.75
C TRP A 445 15.62 13.34 34.44
N GLU A 446 14.37 13.04 34.81
CA GLU A 446 13.98 11.78 35.42
C GLU A 446 14.38 10.55 34.58
N LYS A 447 14.25 10.62 33.23
CA LYS A 447 14.64 9.52 32.34
C LYS A 447 16.16 9.28 32.37
N ILE A 448 16.96 10.32 32.56
CA ILE A 448 18.42 10.28 32.54
C ILE A 448 19.00 9.99 33.94
N PHE A 449 18.45 10.61 34.98
CA PHE A 449 18.97 10.53 36.36
C PHE A 449 18.18 9.59 37.28
N GLY A 450 17.02 9.06 36.83
CA GLY A 450 16.22 8.09 37.57
C GLY A 450 15.13 8.69 38.43
N ILE A 451 15.37 9.86 39.04
CA ILE A 451 14.41 10.64 39.84
C ILE A 451 14.38 12.05 39.30
N GLY A 452 13.22 12.66 39.18
CA GLY A 452 13.06 14.06 38.78
C GLY A 452 13.67 15.03 39.83
N LEU A 453 14.04 16.22 39.41
CA LEU A 453 14.36 17.30 40.36
C LEU A 453 13.16 17.57 41.29
N VAL A 454 11.93 17.54 40.72
CA VAL A 454 10.69 17.32 41.45
C VAL A 454 10.39 15.82 41.41
N ALA A 455 10.43 15.14 42.55
CA ALA A 455 10.27 13.69 42.58
C ALA A 455 8.83 13.23 42.27
N THR A 456 7.85 14.06 42.60
CA THR A 456 6.43 13.88 42.26
C THR A 456 6.17 14.40 40.85
N SER A 457 6.68 13.71 39.81
CA SER A 457 6.54 14.15 38.39
C SER A 457 5.08 14.26 37.94
N GLU A 458 4.15 13.62 38.64
CA GLU A 458 2.71 13.66 38.43
C GLU A 458 2.05 14.88 39.09
N GLU A 459 2.70 15.54 40.06
CA GLU A 459 2.15 16.63 40.86
C GLU A 459 3.20 17.74 41.08
N PHE A 460 3.01 18.85 40.40
CA PHE A 460 3.84 20.06 40.54
C PHE A 460 3.13 21.16 41.38
N GLY A 461 1.97 20.85 41.91
CA GLY A 461 1.19 21.77 42.72
C GLY A 461 1.43 21.64 44.21
N ALA A 462 0.45 22.09 44.99
CA ALA A 462 0.58 22.21 46.46
C ALA A 462 0.73 20.87 47.21
N GLN A 463 0.39 19.74 46.56
CA GLN A 463 0.52 18.40 47.14
C GLN A 463 1.81 17.69 46.69
N GLY A 464 2.58 18.28 45.75
CA GLY A 464 3.83 17.75 45.25
C GLY A 464 5.00 18.14 46.13
N GLU A 465 6.13 17.45 45.91
CA GLU A 465 7.41 17.81 46.53
C GLU A 465 8.01 19.06 45.88
N LEU A 466 8.73 19.83 46.69
CA LEU A 466 9.55 20.94 46.17
C LEU A 466 10.76 20.38 45.38
N PRO A 467 11.22 21.08 44.34
CA PRO A 467 12.39 20.66 43.62
C PRO A 467 13.64 20.64 44.50
N SER A 468 14.44 19.57 44.39
CA SER A 468 15.70 19.46 45.10
C SER A 468 16.69 20.58 44.76
N HIS A 469 16.65 21.04 43.51
CA HIS A 469 17.53 22.09 42.96
C HIS A 469 16.66 23.07 42.13
N PRO A 470 15.94 24.01 42.78
CA PRO A 470 15.02 24.90 42.08
C PRO A 470 15.66 25.75 41.00
N LYS A 471 16.82 26.32 41.27
CA LYS A 471 17.56 27.13 40.28
C LYS A 471 18.02 26.33 39.07
N LEU A 472 18.37 25.06 39.26
CA LEU A 472 18.71 24.15 38.15
C LEU A 472 17.50 23.83 37.33
N LEU A 473 16.35 23.55 37.93
CA LEU A 473 15.09 23.29 37.21
C LEU A 473 14.69 24.52 36.39
N ASP A 474 14.79 25.71 36.94
CA ASP A 474 14.47 26.96 36.23
C ASP A 474 15.41 27.18 35.06
N TRP A 475 16.70 26.98 35.25
CA TRP A 475 17.69 27.09 34.17
C TRP A 475 17.45 26.07 33.06
N LEU A 476 17.21 24.80 33.39
CA LEU A 476 16.92 23.77 32.40
C LEU A 476 15.62 24.08 31.64
N ALA A 477 14.64 24.66 32.30
CA ALA A 477 13.37 25.07 31.67
C ALA A 477 13.62 26.23 30.67
N THR A 478 14.50 27.17 30.97
CA THR A 478 14.85 28.23 30.01
C THR A 478 15.72 27.72 28.87
N GLU A 479 16.62 26.76 29.12
CA GLU A 479 17.49 26.18 28.09
C GLU A 479 16.69 25.39 27.03
N ILE A 480 15.69 24.58 27.43
CA ILE A 480 14.91 23.83 26.45
C ILE A 480 14.11 24.76 25.52
N VAL A 481 13.64 25.90 26.02
CA VAL A 481 12.99 26.93 25.19
C VAL A 481 14.01 27.62 24.29
N ALA A 482 15.17 28.02 24.82
CA ALA A 482 16.24 28.65 24.05
C ALA A 482 16.81 27.76 22.93
N MET A 483 16.72 26.43 23.10
CA MET A 483 17.05 25.43 22.08
C MET A 483 15.88 25.18 21.09
N ASP A 484 14.85 25.99 21.07
CA ASP A 484 13.65 25.80 20.23
C ASP A 484 13.03 24.39 20.37
N TRP A 485 13.00 23.88 21.60
CA TRP A 485 12.51 22.53 21.93
C TRP A 485 13.28 21.39 21.23
N ASP A 486 14.54 21.59 20.83
CA ASP A 486 15.39 20.52 20.31
C ASP A 486 15.72 19.51 21.41
N VAL A 487 14.93 18.44 21.46
CA VAL A 487 15.06 17.35 22.45
C VAL A 487 16.44 16.70 22.38
N LYS A 488 17.04 16.55 21.20
CA LYS A 488 18.36 15.91 21.07
C LYS A 488 19.46 16.79 21.63
N ALA A 489 19.41 18.09 21.34
CA ALA A 489 20.35 19.06 21.92
C ALA A 489 20.23 19.10 23.45
N PHE A 490 18.99 19.11 23.97
CA PHE A 490 18.70 19.08 25.39
C PHE A 490 19.21 17.80 26.08
N LEU A 491 18.96 16.63 25.52
CA LEU A 491 19.48 15.37 26.05
C LEU A 491 21.02 15.33 26.01
N LYS A 492 21.63 15.87 24.94
CA LYS A 492 23.09 15.99 24.85
C LYS A 492 23.63 16.85 25.97
N LEU A 493 23.01 18.00 26.26
CA LEU A 493 23.37 18.87 27.39
C LEU A 493 23.39 18.08 28.71
N LEU A 494 22.34 17.29 28.98
CA LEU A 494 22.25 16.49 30.22
C LEU A 494 23.36 15.44 30.31
N VAL A 495 23.55 14.62 29.25
CA VAL A 495 24.49 13.49 29.31
C VAL A 495 25.97 13.88 29.18
N THR A 496 26.27 15.10 28.73
CA THR A 496 27.63 15.62 28.70
C THR A 496 28.02 16.42 29.94
N SER A 497 27.07 16.66 30.86
CA SER A 497 27.30 17.37 32.10
C SER A 497 28.26 16.59 33.04
N ASP A 498 29.06 17.27 33.79
CA ASP A 498 29.92 16.64 34.79
C ASP A 498 29.12 15.89 35.86
N THR A 499 27.93 16.37 36.21
CA THR A 499 26.98 15.69 37.11
C THR A 499 26.61 14.30 36.60
N TYR A 500 26.32 14.14 35.29
CA TYR A 500 25.98 12.84 34.71
C TYR A 500 27.17 11.90 34.57
N ARG A 501 28.34 12.47 34.33
CA ARG A 501 29.60 11.74 34.08
C ARG A 501 30.35 11.33 35.36
N GLN A 502 29.84 11.73 36.53
CA GLN A 502 30.38 11.25 37.81
C GLN A 502 30.36 9.73 37.92
N ASN A 503 31.32 9.19 38.70
CA ASN A 503 31.28 7.78 39.08
C ASN A 503 29.99 7.49 39.90
N SER A 504 29.35 6.35 39.63
CA SER A 504 28.14 5.91 40.31
C SER A 504 28.38 5.08 41.57
N HIS A 505 29.63 4.90 41.98
CA HIS A 505 30.00 4.15 43.18
C HIS A 505 29.37 4.77 44.43
N VAL A 506 28.85 3.90 45.32
CA VAL A 506 28.15 4.30 46.53
C VAL A 506 28.98 3.83 47.72
N THR A 507 29.43 4.74 48.55
CA THR A 507 30.03 4.40 49.86
C THR A 507 28.94 4.31 50.93
N ASP A 508 29.21 3.60 52.04
CA ASP A 508 28.23 3.47 53.15
C ASP A 508 27.79 4.83 53.68
N LYS A 509 28.72 5.79 53.73
CA LYS A 509 28.45 7.18 54.15
C LYS A 509 27.46 7.86 53.19
N MET A 510 27.66 7.70 51.87
CA MET A 510 26.76 8.27 50.87
C MET A 510 25.39 7.60 50.90
N ALA A 511 25.35 6.29 51.11
CA ALA A 511 24.10 5.54 51.23
C ALA A 511 23.30 5.97 52.46
N ALA A 512 23.97 6.24 53.55
CA ALA A 512 23.33 6.70 54.81
C ALA A 512 22.82 8.15 54.68
N MET A 513 23.56 9.04 54.03
CA MET A 513 23.24 10.47 53.93
C MET A 513 22.24 10.80 52.83
N ASP A 514 22.39 10.19 51.66
CA ASP A 514 21.55 10.44 50.46
C ASP A 514 21.33 9.14 49.67
N PRO A 515 20.49 8.24 50.17
CA PRO A 515 20.27 6.94 49.51
C PRO A 515 19.75 7.09 48.07
N ASN A 516 18.95 8.10 47.79
CA ASN A 516 18.31 8.32 46.50
C ASN A 516 19.08 9.30 45.59
N ASN A 517 20.31 9.69 45.97
CA ASN A 517 21.15 10.65 45.22
C ASN A 517 20.41 11.96 44.86
N ARG A 518 19.60 12.47 45.83
CA ARG A 518 18.88 13.74 45.66
C ARG A 518 19.80 14.94 45.60
N LEU A 519 21.00 14.84 46.22
CA LEU A 519 22.02 15.88 46.25
C LEU A 519 23.00 15.79 45.07
N LEU A 520 22.83 14.83 44.16
CA LEU A 520 23.61 14.64 42.94
C LEU A 520 25.11 14.46 43.22
N ALA A 521 25.47 13.83 44.33
CA ALA A 521 26.87 13.63 44.76
C ALA A 521 27.59 12.49 44.01
N ARG A 522 26.88 11.76 43.16
CA ARG A 522 27.39 10.65 42.35
C ARG A 522 26.65 10.57 41.02
N GLY A 523 27.18 9.82 40.06
CA GLY A 523 26.51 9.52 38.81
C GLY A 523 25.18 8.74 38.99
N PRO A 524 24.24 8.89 38.11
CA PRO A 524 22.94 8.19 38.25
C PRO A 524 23.08 6.68 38.07
N ARG A 525 22.41 5.93 38.94
CA ARG A 525 22.29 4.48 38.86
C ARG A 525 20.81 4.13 38.82
N LEU A 526 20.34 3.59 37.69
CA LEU A 526 18.93 3.31 37.50
C LEU A 526 18.72 2.03 36.69
N ARG A 527 17.67 1.28 37.04
CA ARG A 527 17.24 0.12 36.31
C ARG A 527 16.62 0.52 34.97
N LEU A 528 16.92 -0.22 33.91
CA LEU A 528 16.38 0.01 32.58
C LEU A 528 14.88 -0.30 32.52
N SER A 529 14.14 0.38 31.65
CA SER A 529 12.75 0.04 31.38
C SER A 529 12.61 -1.28 30.60
N ALA A 530 11.46 -1.90 30.63
CA ALA A 530 11.15 -3.17 29.96
C ALA A 530 11.58 -3.20 28.48
N GLU A 531 11.27 -2.12 27.75
CA GLU A 531 11.66 -1.98 26.35
C GLU A 531 13.20 -1.89 26.19
N MET A 532 13.86 -1.17 27.09
CA MET A 532 15.33 -0.99 27.06
C MET A 532 16.07 -2.27 27.41
N VAL A 533 15.60 -3.07 28.39
CA VAL A 533 16.19 -4.37 28.73
C VAL A 533 16.22 -5.28 27.51
N ARG A 534 15.09 -5.36 26.80
CA ARG A 534 15.01 -6.15 25.56
C ARG A 534 15.91 -5.58 24.47
N ASP A 535 15.84 -4.28 24.22
CA ASP A 535 16.58 -3.64 23.15
C ASP A 535 18.10 -3.76 23.39
N GLN A 536 18.56 -3.64 24.63
CA GLN A 536 19.95 -3.82 24.99
C GLN A 536 20.43 -5.26 24.78
N ALA A 537 19.65 -6.27 25.17
CA ALA A 537 19.99 -7.67 24.93
C ALA A 537 20.14 -7.95 23.41
N LEU A 538 19.24 -7.43 22.60
CA LEU A 538 19.32 -7.56 21.13
C LEU A 538 20.49 -6.74 20.55
N ALA A 539 20.80 -5.58 21.10
CA ALA A 539 21.88 -4.73 20.61
C ALA A 539 23.25 -5.37 20.84
N VAL A 540 23.55 -5.85 22.05
CA VAL A 540 24.83 -6.51 22.36
C VAL A 540 24.98 -7.84 21.62
N ALA A 541 23.86 -8.50 21.31
CA ALA A 541 23.81 -9.69 20.49
C ALA A 541 23.96 -9.41 18.97
N GLY A 542 23.96 -8.16 18.53
CA GLY A 542 24.00 -7.78 17.12
C GLY A 542 22.73 -8.08 16.34
N LEU A 543 21.61 -8.28 17.03
CA LEU A 543 20.32 -8.63 16.42
C LEU A 543 19.37 -7.44 16.26
N LEU A 544 19.59 -6.33 17.00
CA LEU A 544 18.67 -5.20 17.02
C LEU A 544 18.51 -4.56 15.64
N SER A 545 17.28 -4.54 15.15
CA SER A 545 16.95 -3.82 13.91
C SER A 545 16.79 -2.33 14.13
N SER A 546 17.41 -1.54 13.26
CA SER A 546 17.31 -0.07 13.22
C SER A 546 16.05 0.43 12.48
N LYS A 547 15.25 -0.45 11.92
CA LYS A 547 14.05 -0.11 11.13
C LYS A 547 13.06 0.73 11.94
N MET A 548 12.73 1.91 11.40
CA MET A 548 11.80 2.85 11.99
C MET A 548 10.43 2.77 11.29
N TYR A 549 9.37 3.18 12.00
CA TYR A 549 7.99 3.30 11.50
C TYR A 549 7.35 1.98 11.06
N GLY A 550 6.13 2.05 10.55
CA GLY A 550 5.36 0.91 10.08
C GLY A 550 4.55 0.21 11.17
N HIS A 551 4.02 -0.96 10.84
CA HIS A 551 3.13 -1.72 11.74
C HIS A 551 3.83 -2.24 13.00
N PRO A 552 3.08 -2.42 14.11
CA PRO A 552 3.56 -3.16 15.27
C PRO A 552 3.98 -4.58 14.90
N VAL A 553 4.94 -5.11 15.64
CA VAL A 553 5.49 -6.45 15.44
C VAL A 553 5.15 -7.36 16.62
N LYS A 554 5.24 -8.66 16.39
CA LYS A 554 5.02 -9.70 17.40
C LYS A 554 6.33 -10.46 17.63
N PRO A 555 7.17 -10.04 18.59
CA PRO A 555 8.38 -10.78 18.91
C PRO A 555 8.09 -12.20 19.41
N PRO A 556 9.07 -13.11 19.47
CA PRO A 556 8.90 -14.40 20.12
C PRO A 556 8.43 -14.25 21.56
N GLN A 557 7.60 -15.17 22.01
CA GLN A 557 7.19 -15.29 23.42
C GLN A 557 7.04 -16.76 23.80
N PRO A 558 7.13 -17.12 25.08
CA PRO A 558 6.85 -18.47 25.55
C PRO A 558 5.46 -18.94 25.12
N ASN A 559 5.31 -20.24 24.89
CA ASN A 559 4.00 -20.83 24.63
C ASN A 559 3.21 -20.90 25.97
N MET A 560 2.30 -19.96 26.16
CA MET A 560 1.54 -19.82 27.40
C MET A 560 0.23 -20.61 27.41
N GLY A 561 -0.03 -21.48 26.43
CA GLY A 561 -1.27 -22.25 26.36
C GLY A 561 -2.55 -21.43 26.20
N LEU A 562 -2.44 -20.17 25.83
CA LEU A 562 -3.56 -19.22 25.77
C LEU A 562 -4.68 -19.61 24.81
N LYS A 563 -4.40 -20.46 23.82
CA LYS A 563 -5.43 -21.03 22.93
C LYS A 563 -6.50 -21.81 23.70
N ALA A 564 -6.09 -22.50 24.77
CA ALA A 564 -7.00 -23.30 25.58
C ALA A 564 -7.92 -22.41 26.45
N ALA A 565 -7.44 -21.24 26.88
CA ALA A 565 -8.16 -20.36 27.82
C ALA A 565 -9.08 -19.36 27.10
N PHE A 566 -8.73 -18.88 25.92
CA PHE A 566 -9.39 -17.72 25.29
C PHE A 566 -9.77 -17.94 23.80
N GLY A 567 -9.61 -19.14 23.26
CA GLY A 567 -9.99 -19.48 21.89
C GLY A 567 -9.04 -18.97 20.80
N SER A 568 -9.38 -19.21 19.53
CA SER A 568 -8.52 -18.94 18.36
C SER A 568 -8.23 -17.46 18.06
N GLY A 569 -8.96 -16.52 18.69
CA GLY A 569 -8.78 -15.07 18.47
C GLY A 569 -7.48 -14.47 19.06
N ILE A 570 -6.69 -15.26 19.81
CA ILE A 570 -5.46 -14.83 20.48
C ILE A 570 -4.22 -15.37 19.77
N ASP A 571 -4.25 -15.41 18.46
CA ASP A 571 -3.12 -15.96 17.71
C ASP A 571 -1.93 -14.98 17.72
N TRP A 572 -0.87 -15.36 18.47
CA TRP A 572 0.42 -14.69 18.44
C TRP A 572 1.32 -15.34 17.40
N LYS A 573 1.15 -14.94 16.16
CA LYS A 573 2.06 -15.38 15.10
C LYS A 573 3.32 -14.53 15.14
N THR A 574 4.44 -15.14 15.54
CA THR A 574 5.72 -14.45 15.62
C THR A 574 6.14 -13.85 14.27
N SER A 575 6.57 -12.59 14.30
CA SER A 575 7.12 -11.89 13.14
C SER A 575 8.38 -12.58 12.62
N LYS A 576 8.61 -12.51 11.30
CA LYS A 576 9.75 -13.13 10.62
C LYS A 576 10.77 -12.09 10.17
N GLY A 577 12.00 -12.53 9.89
CA GLY A 577 13.07 -11.69 9.39
C GLY A 577 13.39 -10.53 10.34
N GLU A 578 13.70 -9.37 9.80
CA GLU A 578 14.07 -8.16 10.54
C GLU A 578 13.00 -7.70 11.56
N ASP A 579 11.72 -7.89 11.25
CA ASP A 579 10.62 -7.49 12.13
C ASP A 579 10.57 -8.27 13.46
N ARG A 580 11.27 -9.43 13.56
CA ARG A 580 11.46 -10.21 14.79
C ARG A 580 12.30 -9.44 15.81
N TYR A 581 13.24 -8.61 15.35
CA TYR A 581 14.27 -7.97 16.16
C TYR A 581 14.11 -6.45 16.27
N ARG A 582 12.95 -5.93 15.89
CA ARG A 582 12.68 -4.50 16.01
C ARG A 582 12.67 -4.05 17.47
N ARG A 583 12.94 -2.75 17.70
CA ARG A 583 12.93 -2.12 19.03
C ARG A 583 11.65 -2.43 19.80
N GLY A 584 11.74 -2.55 21.10
CA GLY A 584 10.63 -2.88 22.01
C GLY A 584 9.42 -1.98 21.88
N ILE A 585 9.62 -0.70 21.50
CA ILE A 585 8.52 0.25 21.25
C ILE A 585 7.55 -0.21 20.16
N TYR A 586 7.98 -1.06 19.23
CA TYR A 586 7.13 -1.60 18.15
C TYR A 586 6.39 -2.88 18.54
N THR A 587 6.60 -3.40 19.75
CA THR A 587 5.94 -4.62 20.21
C THR A 587 4.44 -4.42 20.31
N THR A 588 3.67 -5.32 19.67
CA THR A 588 2.21 -5.36 19.79
C THR A 588 1.81 -5.51 21.26
N TRP A 589 0.98 -4.62 21.75
CA TRP A 589 0.45 -4.64 23.11
C TRP A 589 -1.04 -4.89 23.11
N ARG A 590 -1.49 -5.87 23.86
CA ARG A 590 -2.91 -6.13 24.12
C ARG A 590 -3.17 -6.04 25.61
N ARG A 591 -4.16 -5.25 26.03
CA ARG A 591 -4.50 -5.07 27.45
C ARG A 591 -4.85 -6.40 28.15
N SER A 592 -5.65 -7.24 27.46
CA SER A 592 -6.07 -8.54 27.97
C SER A 592 -4.97 -9.62 27.93
N ASN A 593 -3.90 -9.40 27.18
CA ASN A 593 -2.79 -10.32 27.05
C ASN A 593 -1.50 -9.53 26.72
N PRO A 594 -0.92 -8.85 27.73
CA PRO A 594 0.29 -8.08 27.57
C PRO A 594 1.46 -8.98 27.18
N TYR A 595 2.48 -8.43 26.51
CA TYR A 595 3.68 -9.16 26.15
C TYR A 595 4.43 -9.59 27.43
N PRO A 596 4.64 -10.91 27.69
CA PRO A 596 4.99 -11.41 29.01
C PRO A 596 6.26 -10.85 29.61
N SER A 597 7.36 -10.85 28.85
CA SER A 597 8.64 -10.36 29.38
C SER A 597 8.59 -8.89 29.73
N MET A 598 7.93 -8.04 28.91
CA MET A 598 7.79 -6.63 29.25
C MET A 598 6.88 -6.40 30.46
N ALA A 599 5.80 -7.17 30.62
CA ALA A 599 4.92 -7.08 31.79
C ALA A 599 5.69 -7.43 33.06
N THR A 600 6.56 -8.45 33.01
CA THR A 600 7.43 -8.84 34.14
C THR A 600 8.45 -7.75 34.49
N PHE A 601 8.88 -6.95 33.52
CA PHE A 601 9.74 -5.79 33.71
C PHE A 601 9.00 -4.46 33.89
N ASP A 602 7.82 -4.49 34.53
CA ASP A 602 7.03 -3.33 34.96
C ASP A 602 6.55 -2.43 33.80
N ALA A 603 6.38 -2.97 32.59
CA ALA A 603 5.72 -2.19 31.53
C ALA A 603 4.25 -1.93 31.92
N PRO A 604 3.77 -0.69 31.79
CA PRO A 604 2.39 -0.36 32.18
C PRO A 604 1.38 -1.12 31.30
N ASN A 605 0.23 -1.46 31.90
CA ASN A 605 -0.87 -2.17 31.23
C ASN A 605 -1.54 -1.37 30.09
N ARG A 606 -1.28 -0.07 30.03
CA ARG A 606 -1.82 0.90 29.05
C ARG A 606 -3.34 1.11 29.14
N GLU A 607 -3.92 0.86 30.29
CA GLU A 607 -5.33 1.19 30.56
C GLU A 607 -5.51 2.65 30.87
N VAL A 608 -4.53 3.25 31.55
CA VAL A 608 -4.49 4.66 31.91
C VAL A 608 -3.14 5.27 31.52
N CYS A 609 -3.09 6.60 31.42
CA CYS A 609 -1.86 7.33 31.22
C CYS A 609 -1.02 7.28 32.52
N SER A 610 0.20 6.73 32.42
CA SER A 610 1.17 6.70 33.54
C SER A 610 2.23 7.74 33.31
N VAL A 611 2.41 8.65 34.26
CA VAL A 611 3.50 9.64 34.24
C VAL A 611 4.81 8.99 34.65
N ARG A 612 4.79 8.19 35.72
CA ARG A 612 5.93 7.43 36.24
C ARG A 612 5.67 5.93 36.10
N ARG A 613 6.74 5.17 35.86
CA ARG A 613 6.73 3.69 35.85
C ARG A 613 7.48 3.18 37.05
N ASP A 614 6.95 2.15 37.68
CA ASP A 614 7.68 1.41 38.68
C ASP A 614 8.89 0.72 38.06
N ARG A 615 9.90 0.44 38.88
CA ARG A 615 11.13 -0.25 38.48
C ARG A 615 11.50 -1.19 39.62
N THR A 616 11.01 -2.41 39.51
CA THR A 616 11.28 -3.45 40.51
C THR A 616 12.50 -4.27 40.14
N ASN A 617 13.05 -4.99 41.11
CA ASN A 617 14.04 -6.02 40.91
C ASN A 617 13.55 -7.30 41.58
N THR A 618 13.09 -8.26 40.79
CA THR A 618 12.47 -9.49 41.29
C THR A 618 13.14 -10.72 40.74
N PRO A 619 13.14 -11.85 41.49
CA PRO A 619 13.62 -13.14 40.98
C PRO A 619 12.94 -13.58 39.68
N LEU A 620 11.67 -13.20 39.48
CA LEU A 620 10.93 -13.52 38.27
C LEU A 620 11.52 -12.85 37.04
N GLN A 621 12.05 -11.65 37.17
CA GLN A 621 12.75 -10.95 36.06
C GLN A 621 14.00 -11.70 35.65
N ALA A 622 14.81 -12.20 36.62
CA ALA A 622 15.96 -13.02 36.34
C ALA A 622 15.56 -14.34 35.64
N LEU A 623 14.47 -14.97 36.08
CA LEU A 623 13.95 -16.18 35.47
C LEU A 623 13.52 -15.93 34.01
N VAL A 624 12.92 -14.78 33.72
CA VAL A 624 12.52 -14.40 32.35
C VAL A 624 13.75 -14.25 31.45
N THR A 625 14.79 -13.53 31.88
CA THR A 625 15.99 -13.34 31.05
C THR A 625 16.76 -14.66 30.83
N LEU A 626 16.62 -15.64 31.71
CA LEU A 626 17.21 -16.98 31.52
C LEU A 626 16.42 -17.87 30.56
N ASN A 627 15.10 -17.73 30.47
CA ASN A 627 14.25 -18.73 29.83
C ASN A 627 13.39 -18.21 28.66
N ASP A 628 13.15 -16.89 28.55
CA ASP A 628 12.33 -16.37 27.47
C ASP A 628 13.05 -16.50 26.12
N PRO A 629 12.37 -16.98 25.06
CA PRO A 629 12.99 -17.23 23.74
C PRO A 629 13.78 -16.05 23.17
N VAL A 630 13.40 -14.82 23.47
CA VAL A 630 14.11 -13.62 22.98
C VAL A 630 15.51 -13.53 23.58
N TYR A 631 15.64 -13.76 24.89
CA TYR A 631 16.95 -13.68 25.57
C TYR A 631 17.82 -14.89 25.29
N VAL A 632 17.21 -16.08 25.13
CA VAL A 632 17.94 -17.27 24.69
C VAL A 632 18.50 -17.06 23.28
N GLU A 633 17.69 -16.52 22.36
CA GLU A 633 18.13 -16.20 21.00
C GLU A 633 19.24 -15.13 20.98
N ALA A 634 19.12 -14.11 21.84
CA ALA A 634 20.19 -13.11 22.02
C ALA A 634 21.48 -13.75 22.55
N ALA A 635 21.39 -14.66 23.53
CA ALA A 635 22.54 -15.38 24.06
C ALA A 635 23.21 -16.26 23.00
N GLN A 636 22.44 -16.93 22.17
CA GLN A 636 22.94 -17.73 21.03
C GLN A 636 23.69 -16.88 20.01
N SER A 637 23.17 -15.69 19.71
CA SER A 637 23.85 -14.75 18.81
C SER A 637 25.14 -14.21 19.43
N LEU A 638 25.09 -13.87 20.71
CA LEU A 638 26.26 -13.44 21.47
C LEU A 638 27.35 -14.53 21.51
N ALA A 639 26.97 -15.80 21.73
CA ALA A 639 27.87 -16.94 21.69
C ALA A 639 28.61 -17.07 20.35
N ARG A 640 27.88 -16.87 19.25
CA ARG A 640 28.47 -16.86 17.90
C ARG A 640 29.46 -15.72 17.72
N ALA A 641 29.13 -14.54 18.25
CA ALA A 641 30.04 -13.38 18.23
C ALA A 641 31.29 -13.59 19.10
N MET A 642 31.15 -14.17 20.29
CA MET A 642 32.27 -14.56 21.16
C MET A 642 33.20 -15.54 20.45
N LYS A 643 32.65 -16.58 19.83
CA LYS A 643 33.41 -17.61 19.11
C LYS A 643 34.30 -17.07 18.01
N THR A 644 33.91 -15.99 17.36
CA THR A 644 34.68 -15.35 16.27
C THR A 644 35.70 -14.32 16.75
N ARG A 645 35.65 -13.92 18.03
CA ARG A 645 36.47 -12.80 18.55
C ARG A 645 37.59 -13.20 19.51
N GLY A 646 37.69 -14.47 19.85
CA GLY A 646 38.76 -15.01 20.71
C GLY A 646 39.25 -16.37 20.24
N ASN A 647 40.52 -16.68 20.48
CA ASN A 647 41.15 -17.93 20.08
C ASN A 647 41.07 -19.01 21.19
N SER A 648 40.83 -18.58 22.42
CA SER A 648 40.66 -19.45 23.58
C SER A 648 39.30 -19.21 24.25
N PRO A 649 38.76 -20.16 25.03
CA PRO A 649 37.53 -19.94 25.79
C PRO A 649 37.58 -18.73 26.72
N ALA A 650 38.71 -18.52 27.39
CA ALA A 650 38.89 -17.37 28.26
C ALA A 650 38.80 -16.03 27.49
N GLU A 651 39.50 -15.92 26.34
CA GLU A 651 39.42 -14.71 25.48
C GLU A 651 37.97 -14.52 24.93
N GLN A 652 37.29 -15.60 24.55
CA GLN A 652 35.92 -15.52 24.05
C GLN A 652 34.97 -14.99 25.12
N LEU A 653 35.10 -15.47 26.37
CA LEU A 653 34.30 -15.02 27.51
C LEU A 653 34.64 -13.57 27.90
N GLU A 654 35.93 -13.18 27.91
CA GLU A 654 36.35 -11.80 28.14
C GLU A 654 35.74 -10.85 27.11
N LYS A 655 35.74 -11.20 25.82
CA LYS A 655 35.15 -10.41 24.77
C LYS A 655 33.61 -10.36 24.87
N GLY A 656 32.96 -11.44 25.28
CA GLY A 656 31.51 -11.44 25.57
C GLY A 656 31.16 -10.49 26.70
N PHE A 657 31.95 -10.50 27.76
CA PHE A 657 31.79 -9.64 28.93
C PHE A 657 31.99 -8.16 28.56
N GLU A 658 33.05 -7.85 27.78
CA GLU A 658 33.33 -6.51 27.26
C GLU A 658 32.18 -5.98 26.38
N ILE A 659 31.62 -6.82 25.51
CA ILE A 659 30.46 -6.48 24.66
C ILE A 659 29.25 -6.14 25.53
N CYS A 660 28.96 -6.91 26.56
CA CYS A 660 27.79 -6.73 27.42
C CYS A 660 27.96 -5.52 28.35
N LEU A 661 29.13 -5.31 28.96
CA LEU A 661 29.30 -4.41 30.07
C LEU A 661 30.26 -3.22 29.81
N SER A 662 30.87 -3.19 28.62
CA SER A 662 31.86 -2.15 28.23
C SER A 662 33.06 -2.00 29.23
N ARG A 663 33.39 -3.09 29.91
CA ARG A 663 34.53 -3.22 30.78
C ARG A 663 35.13 -4.61 30.72
N ASN A 664 36.38 -4.77 31.07
CA ASN A 664 36.96 -6.10 31.24
C ASN A 664 36.43 -6.77 32.52
N PRO A 665 36.28 -8.11 32.54
CA PRO A 665 35.98 -8.83 33.78
C PRO A 665 37.15 -8.73 34.76
N SER A 666 36.86 -8.75 36.05
CA SER A 666 37.89 -9.00 37.04
C SER A 666 38.42 -10.44 36.90
N LYS A 667 39.54 -10.72 37.53
CA LYS A 667 40.10 -12.09 37.51
C LYS A 667 39.08 -13.11 38.07
N GLU A 668 38.43 -12.76 39.19
CA GLU A 668 37.44 -13.65 39.82
C GLU A 668 36.21 -13.83 38.97
N GLU A 669 35.73 -12.79 38.23
CA GLU A 669 34.61 -12.88 37.30
C GLU A 669 34.96 -13.79 36.11
N LEU A 670 36.16 -13.63 35.52
CA LEU A 670 36.63 -14.45 34.43
C LEU A 670 36.84 -15.92 34.85
N ASP A 671 37.46 -16.15 35.98
CA ASP A 671 37.70 -17.51 36.49
C ASP A 671 36.38 -18.25 36.72
N ARG A 672 35.33 -17.60 37.24
CA ARG A 672 33.99 -18.14 37.40
C ARG A 672 33.33 -18.47 36.07
N LEU A 673 33.44 -17.59 35.08
CA LEU A 673 32.86 -17.79 33.76
C LEU A 673 33.56 -18.92 33.01
N VAL A 674 34.89 -19.07 33.16
CA VAL A 674 35.65 -20.17 32.57
C VAL A 674 35.25 -21.51 33.24
N ALA A 675 35.15 -21.55 34.59
CA ALA A 675 34.71 -22.72 35.30
C ALA A 675 33.30 -23.19 34.88
N LEU A 676 32.37 -22.23 34.79
CA LEU A 676 31.01 -22.53 34.28
C LEU A 676 31.03 -23.04 32.84
N TYR A 677 31.82 -22.42 31.97
CA TYR A 677 31.95 -22.85 30.59
C TYR A 677 32.45 -24.33 30.48
N GLU A 678 33.50 -24.67 31.24
CA GLU A 678 34.06 -26.01 31.18
C GLU A 678 33.11 -27.10 31.75
N GLU A 679 32.40 -26.79 32.85
CA GLU A 679 31.37 -27.64 33.42
C GLU A 679 30.26 -27.92 32.42
N VAL A 680 29.66 -26.86 31.90
CA VAL A 680 28.54 -26.93 30.94
C VAL A 680 28.94 -27.57 29.63
N ARG A 681 30.16 -27.29 29.13
CA ARG A 681 30.73 -27.95 27.95
C ARG A 681 30.87 -29.46 28.15
N SER A 682 31.37 -29.89 29.33
CA SER A 682 31.50 -31.30 29.69
C SER A 682 30.13 -32.00 29.65
N ASP A 683 29.10 -31.35 30.20
CA ASP A 683 27.76 -31.96 30.24
C ASP A 683 27.12 -32.03 28.84
N TYR A 684 27.22 -30.99 28.04
CA TYR A 684 26.72 -31.01 26.64
C TYR A 684 27.52 -31.94 25.73
N SER A 685 28.76 -32.27 26.06
CA SER A 685 29.53 -33.28 25.32
C SER A 685 28.97 -34.68 25.49
N LYS A 686 28.21 -34.94 26.57
CA LYS A 686 27.55 -36.23 26.83
C LYS A 686 26.20 -36.36 26.10
N ASP A 687 25.58 -35.20 25.74
CA ASP A 687 24.30 -35.14 25.04
C ASP A 687 24.36 -34.11 23.90
N LEU A 688 24.76 -34.56 22.72
CA LEU A 688 24.91 -33.72 21.54
C LEU A 688 23.56 -33.21 21.00
N GLU A 689 22.45 -33.89 21.27
CA GLU A 689 21.14 -33.47 20.85
C GLU A 689 20.67 -32.25 21.70
N LEU A 690 20.90 -32.31 23.02
CA LEU A 690 20.64 -31.22 23.92
C LEU A 690 21.57 -30.04 23.63
N ALA A 691 22.86 -30.30 23.35
CA ALA A 691 23.83 -29.30 22.90
C ALA A 691 23.34 -28.58 21.63
N ARG A 692 22.87 -29.36 20.65
CA ARG A 692 22.33 -28.81 19.40
C ARG A 692 21.14 -27.88 19.67
N LYS A 693 20.16 -28.31 20.46
CA LYS A 693 19.01 -27.48 20.82
C LYS A 693 19.44 -26.17 21.47
N MET A 694 20.31 -26.23 22.48
CA MET A 694 20.79 -25.03 23.17
C MET A 694 21.54 -24.07 22.23
N ALA A 695 22.32 -24.57 21.29
CA ALA A 695 23.10 -23.76 20.37
C ALA A 695 22.32 -23.20 19.18
N THR A 696 21.15 -23.79 18.84
CA THR A 696 20.48 -23.52 17.56
C THR A 696 18.98 -23.18 17.66
N ASP A 697 18.30 -23.46 18.73
CA ASP A 697 16.87 -23.20 18.87
C ASP A 697 16.62 -22.05 19.85
N PRO A 698 16.13 -20.89 19.39
CA PRO A 698 15.43 -20.64 18.11
C PRO A 698 16.25 -19.92 17.00
N ILE A 699 17.53 -19.60 17.18
CA ILE A 699 18.28 -18.73 16.24
C ILE A 699 18.53 -19.40 14.86
N GLY A 700 18.46 -20.73 14.77
CA GLY A 700 18.72 -21.48 13.54
C GLY A 700 20.09 -22.18 13.52
N PRO A 701 20.46 -22.82 12.38
CA PRO A 701 21.61 -23.73 12.29
C PRO A 701 22.91 -23.14 12.83
N ALA A 702 23.74 -24.01 13.45
CA ALA A 702 25.08 -23.64 13.87
C ALA A 702 25.97 -23.30 12.65
N PRO A 703 26.95 -22.38 12.78
CA PRO A 703 27.95 -22.17 11.73
C PRO A 703 28.65 -23.48 11.37
N LYS A 704 29.10 -23.60 10.10
CA LYS A 704 29.84 -24.82 9.64
C LYS A 704 31.04 -25.08 10.55
N ASP A 705 31.32 -26.36 10.78
CA ASP A 705 32.46 -26.84 11.55
C ASP A 705 32.48 -26.39 13.02
N SER A 706 31.37 -25.92 13.57
CA SER A 706 31.26 -25.53 14.98
C SER A 706 31.12 -26.76 15.85
N ASN A 707 31.88 -26.84 16.94
CA ASN A 707 31.64 -27.78 18.01
C ASN A 707 30.36 -27.36 18.77
N LEU A 708 29.34 -28.22 18.76
CA LEU A 708 28.03 -27.91 19.35
C LEU A 708 28.08 -27.79 20.88
N ALA A 709 28.90 -28.58 21.56
CA ALA A 709 29.07 -28.50 23.03
C ALA A 709 29.73 -27.16 23.43
N ASP A 710 30.75 -26.73 22.68
CA ASP A 710 31.38 -25.42 22.89
C ASP A 710 30.39 -24.28 22.68
N LEU A 711 29.63 -24.34 21.57
CA LEU A 711 28.67 -23.27 21.24
C LEU A 711 27.50 -23.22 22.24
N ALA A 712 27.05 -24.37 22.74
CA ALA A 712 26.05 -24.45 23.79
C ALA A 712 26.58 -23.89 25.12
N ALA A 713 27.81 -24.22 25.49
CA ALA A 713 28.45 -23.67 26.70
C ALA A 713 28.63 -22.15 26.63
N LEU A 714 29.07 -21.62 25.48
CA LEU A 714 29.13 -20.18 25.24
C LEU A 714 27.75 -19.54 25.27
N THR A 715 26.69 -20.22 24.80
CA THR A 715 25.31 -19.74 24.90
C THR A 715 24.87 -19.58 26.34
N VAL A 716 25.14 -20.58 27.19
CA VAL A 716 24.84 -20.51 28.64
C VAL A 716 25.60 -19.35 29.29
N ALA A 717 26.91 -19.26 29.04
CA ALA A 717 27.71 -18.15 29.55
C ALA A 717 27.18 -16.76 29.08
N GLY A 718 26.83 -16.63 27.80
CA GLY A 718 26.21 -15.44 27.25
C GLY A 718 24.86 -15.11 27.89
N ASN A 719 24.04 -16.10 28.16
CA ASN A 719 22.76 -15.94 28.84
C ASN A 719 22.95 -15.45 30.29
N ILE A 720 23.94 -15.96 31.02
CA ILE A 720 24.34 -15.46 32.34
C ILE A 720 24.81 -14.01 32.28
N MET A 721 25.65 -13.66 31.28
CA MET A 721 26.10 -12.27 31.10
C MET A 721 24.91 -11.32 30.85
N LEU A 722 23.93 -11.71 30.02
CA LEU A 722 22.71 -10.92 29.76
C LEU A 722 21.83 -10.79 31.01
N ASN A 723 21.95 -11.69 31.99
CA ASN A 723 21.19 -11.67 33.25
C ASN A 723 21.91 -10.95 34.38
N LEU A 724 23.14 -10.47 34.21
CA LEU A 724 23.84 -9.69 35.22
C LEU A 724 23.08 -8.40 35.54
N ASP A 725 23.04 -8.02 36.79
CA ASP A 725 22.42 -6.78 37.26
C ASP A 725 23.01 -5.55 36.53
N GLU A 726 24.31 -5.57 36.26
CA GLU A 726 25.01 -4.55 35.45
C GLU A 726 24.41 -4.39 34.04
N MET A 727 23.99 -5.47 33.44
CA MET A 727 23.39 -5.45 32.11
C MET A 727 21.97 -4.82 32.11
N MET A 728 21.29 -4.88 33.25
CA MET A 728 19.92 -4.37 33.38
C MET A 728 19.87 -2.98 34.00
N MET A 729 21.00 -2.40 34.31
CA MET A 729 21.11 -1.08 34.97
C MET A 729 22.03 -0.15 34.17
N LYS A 730 21.70 1.15 34.18
CA LYS A 730 22.68 2.19 33.91
C LYS A 730 23.53 2.36 35.17
N ARG A 731 24.84 2.28 35.02
CA ARG A 731 25.84 2.52 36.07
C ARG A 731 26.71 3.71 35.75
#